data_8c82367390eed8070db528ce348c0eb1
#
_entry.id   8c82367390eed8070db528ce348c0eb1
#
_cell.length_a   1.000
_cell.length_b   1.000
_cell.length_c   1.000
_cell.angle_alpha   90.00
_cell.angle_beta   90.00
_cell.angle_gamma   90.00
#
_symmetry.space_group_name_H-M   'P 1'
#
loop_
_entity.id
_entity.type
_entity.pdbx_description
1 polymer ?
#
loop_
_entity_poly.entity_id
_entity_poly.type
_entity_poly.pdbx_seq_one_letter_code
_entity_poly.pdbx_strand_id
1 'polypeptide(L)'
;IIIEKGADWFAGIGTEKSKGTAVFALTGKIANSGLVEVPMGTPLSHIINDIGGGVPRGKQFKSVQTGGPSGGCIPARLIDLPVDYESLAGVGSIMGSGGMVVLDESTCMVEIARYFLSFTQAESCGKCTPCRLGTRQMLDILTRITEGKGKEGDIDTLLKIATTVKECSLCNLGMTAPNPVISTINYFRDEYEAHILEKKCPAAVCDSLMISPCQHTCPVGINVPKYVAHIAEGEYLEAVETIRERNPFPSICGRICHHPCELRCRRGELDDPVAIRELKRFAADWYFANATEDPEPFPVTKSQRVAVVGAGPTGLACAYYLAQSGYPVTVFEALPVGGGMLSVAIPEFRLPREVIQREIDHIARKGVEIKYNTPVNTNFTVEDIKAEGYEAVFIAAGAQRSQRVGIPGELDDIDGFYYGLKFLRDTKLGREIRVGKRAAIIGGGNVALDSARTALRLGAKEVSIYYRRSREEMPVTGIEYDQAVDEGIHINFLTTPTRIVSDNWKISGLQCSRMSLGTPDESGRRRPIPVPGSEFFAEADTVIAAVGQAPDLSFLPVDSELERTRWETLVVDSNTLATNVEGVFAGGDFVTGPGMVIEAIAAGRRASIAIDKYLNKDSSRVEMYDLKKRVIEGTVTTEADESWEEQPRLSVPLLPPDKRKTNFDEVELCFSEETAQREAKRCLRCDLET
;
A
#
# COMPACT_ATOMS: atom_id res chain seq x y z
N ILE A 1 -13.04 49.21 13.30
CA ILE A 1 -11.56 49.10 13.19
C ILE A 1 -11.06 49.81 11.91
N ILE A 2 -11.57 49.43 10.72
CA ILE A 2 -11.11 50.05 9.46
C ILE A 2 -11.35 51.58 9.42
N ILE A 3 -12.53 52.02 9.85
CA ILE A 3 -12.87 53.45 9.94
C ILE A 3 -11.96 54.17 10.94
N GLU A 4 -11.59 53.49 12.04
CA GLU A 4 -10.73 54.05 13.08
C GLU A 4 -9.25 54.08 12.67
N LYS A 5 -8.73 53.01 12.05
CA LYS A 5 -7.31 52.87 11.66
C LYS A 5 -6.99 53.31 10.25
N GLY A 6 -8.01 53.55 9.43
CA GLY A 6 -7.86 53.96 8.02
C GLY A 6 -7.74 52.85 7.01
N ALA A 7 -7.97 53.18 5.75
CA ALA A 7 -7.95 52.25 4.62
C ALA A 7 -6.55 51.68 4.33
N ASP A 8 -5.49 52.50 4.48
CA ASP A 8 -4.12 52.08 4.24
C ASP A 8 -3.66 50.99 5.24
N TRP A 9 -4.13 51.05 6.50
CA TRP A 9 -3.86 50.02 7.44
C TRP A 9 -4.48 48.67 7.01
N PHE A 10 -5.73 48.68 6.56
CA PHE A 10 -6.37 47.47 6.03
C PHE A 10 -5.73 46.94 4.78
N ALA A 11 -5.37 47.81 3.85
CA ALA A 11 -4.69 47.53 2.59
C ALA A 11 -3.27 46.98 2.79
N GLY A 12 -2.66 47.22 3.96
CA GLY A 12 -1.36 46.66 4.38
C GLY A 12 -1.44 45.22 4.84
N ILE A 13 -2.66 44.63 5.06
CA ILE A 13 -2.86 43.22 5.43
C ILE A 13 -3.25 42.44 4.17
N GLY A 14 -2.76 41.21 4.03
CA GLY A 14 -3.08 40.32 2.92
C GLY A 14 -2.10 40.40 1.76
N THR A 15 -2.52 39.93 0.59
CA THR A 15 -1.72 39.89 -0.65
C THR A 15 -1.85 41.20 -1.45
N GLU A 16 -1.15 41.32 -2.57
CA GLU A 16 -1.24 42.50 -3.46
C GLU A 16 -2.68 42.71 -3.97
N LYS A 17 -3.39 41.65 -4.31
CA LYS A 17 -4.74 41.69 -4.90
C LYS A 17 -5.84 41.40 -3.89
N SER A 18 -5.62 40.46 -3.00
CA SER A 18 -6.57 40.08 -1.94
C SER A 18 -6.18 40.70 -0.61
N LYS A 19 -6.88 41.79 -0.23
CA LYS A 19 -6.56 42.59 0.95
C LYS A 19 -7.35 42.16 2.18
N GLY A 20 -6.77 42.42 3.36
CA GLY A 20 -7.42 42.21 4.66
C GLY A 20 -7.30 40.77 5.16
N THR A 21 -8.27 40.39 5.99
CA THR A 21 -8.38 39.06 6.59
C THR A 21 -9.59 38.31 6.04
N ALA A 22 -9.57 36.98 6.18
CA ALA A 22 -10.73 36.13 5.92
C ALA A 22 -11.01 35.24 7.13
N VAL A 23 -12.30 34.96 7.37
CA VAL A 23 -12.76 34.03 8.40
C VAL A 23 -13.14 32.72 7.73
N PHE A 24 -12.58 31.64 8.24
CA PHE A 24 -12.86 30.28 7.77
C PHE A 24 -13.57 29.48 8.85
N ALA A 25 -14.63 28.77 8.43
CA ALA A 25 -15.27 27.73 9.25
C ALA A 25 -14.57 26.41 8.97
N LEU A 26 -13.64 26.05 9.85
CA LEU A 26 -12.81 24.85 9.75
C LEU A 26 -13.56 23.67 10.36
N THR A 27 -13.75 22.59 9.59
CA THR A 27 -14.50 21.41 9.98
C THR A 27 -14.03 20.15 9.24
N GLY A 28 -14.66 19.00 9.49
CA GLY A 28 -14.34 17.71 8.86
C GLY A 28 -13.36 16.88 9.68
N LYS A 29 -12.42 16.24 9.04
CA LYS A 29 -11.41 15.36 9.66
C LYS A 29 -10.21 16.16 10.19
N ILE A 30 -10.47 16.99 11.21
CA ILE A 30 -9.49 17.89 11.82
C ILE A 30 -9.57 17.83 13.33
N ALA A 31 -8.44 18.02 14.01
CA ALA A 31 -8.39 17.94 15.47
C ALA A 31 -9.18 19.08 16.14
N ASN A 32 -9.02 20.33 15.68
CA ASN A 32 -9.68 21.51 16.22
C ASN A 32 -10.64 22.09 15.18
N SER A 33 -11.94 21.88 15.35
CA SER A 33 -12.98 22.51 14.53
C SER A 33 -13.37 23.86 15.12
N GLY A 34 -13.68 24.84 14.26
CA GLY A 34 -14.12 26.16 14.71
C GLY A 34 -13.97 27.25 13.66
N LEU A 35 -14.07 28.50 14.08
CA LEU A 35 -13.82 29.67 13.25
C LEU A 35 -12.37 30.13 13.42
N VAL A 36 -11.71 30.41 12.31
CA VAL A 36 -10.35 30.93 12.28
C VAL A 36 -10.29 32.17 11.39
N GLU A 37 -9.73 33.27 11.89
CA GLU A 37 -9.45 34.47 11.12
C GLU A 37 -7.97 34.55 10.82
N VAL A 38 -7.63 34.69 9.53
CA VAL A 38 -6.24 34.79 9.07
C VAL A 38 -6.10 35.89 8.03
N PRO A 39 -4.91 36.50 7.89
CA PRO A 39 -4.60 37.37 6.75
C PRO A 39 -4.77 36.62 5.42
N MET A 40 -5.27 37.31 4.39
CA MET A 40 -5.29 36.80 3.04
C MET A 40 -3.86 36.44 2.60
N GLY A 41 -3.69 35.31 1.92
CA GLY A 41 -2.38 34.78 1.55
C GLY A 41 -1.72 33.85 2.57
N THR A 42 -2.38 33.57 3.70
CA THR A 42 -1.92 32.55 4.66
C THR A 42 -1.92 31.17 3.99
N PRO A 43 -0.86 30.36 4.10
CA PRO A 43 -0.85 29.01 3.54
C PRO A 43 -1.91 28.08 4.15
N LEU A 44 -2.54 27.23 3.37
CA LEU A 44 -3.48 26.22 3.84
C LEU A 44 -2.84 25.30 4.89
N SER A 45 -1.54 24.95 4.72
CA SER A 45 -0.80 24.13 5.70
C SER A 45 -0.77 24.75 7.08
N HIS A 46 -0.61 26.07 7.20
CA HIS A 46 -0.65 26.77 8.49
C HIS A 46 -2.04 26.71 9.12
N ILE A 47 -3.10 26.90 8.34
CA ILE A 47 -4.48 26.85 8.84
C ILE A 47 -4.83 25.44 9.33
N ILE A 48 -4.47 24.41 8.53
CA ILE A 48 -4.85 23.03 8.80
C ILE A 48 -3.97 22.41 9.89
N ASN A 49 -2.65 22.54 9.79
CA ASN A 49 -1.73 21.84 10.68
C ASN A 49 -1.48 22.60 11.98
N ASP A 50 -1.17 23.91 11.90
CA ASP A 50 -0.75 24.68 13.08
C ASP A 50 -1.95 25.17 13.89
N ILE A 51 -2.98 25.70 13.25
CA ILE A 51 -4.18 26.20 13.92
C ILE A 51 -5.17 25.05 14.17
N GLY A 52 -5.47 24.28 13.13
CA GLY A 52 -6.41 23.16 13.17
C GLY A 52 -5.88 21.90 13.88
N GLY A 53 -4.58 21.84 14.17
CA GLY A 53 -3.96 20.71 14.86
C GLY A 53 -3.81 19.45 13.99
N GLY A 54 -3.99 19.58 12.66
CA GLY A 54 -3.86 18.50 11.68
C GLY A 54 -4.98 17.46 11.74
N VAL A 55 -4.79 16.38 11.00
CA VAL A 55 -5.72 15.24 10.96
C VAL A 55 -5.49 14.35 12.19
N PRO A 56 -6.54 14.02 12.97
CA PRO A 56 -6.37 13.26 14.20
C PRO A 56 -6.06 11.76 13.95
N ARG A 57 -5.64 11.07 15.02
CA ARG A 57 -5.43 9.60 15.06
C ARG A 57 -4.41 9.06 14.07
N GLY A 58 -3.37 9.85 13.75
CA GLY A 58 -2.29 9.42 12.85
C GLY A 58 -2.70 9.18 11.40
N LYS A 59 -3.92 9.58 11.01
CA LYS A 59 -4.38 9.53 9.63
C LYS A 59 -3.72 10.63 8.79
N GLN A 60 -3.64 10.38 7.48
CA GLN A 60 -3.02 11.32 6.55
C GLN A 60 -4.04 12.32 5.99
N PHE A 61 -3.63 13.57 5.87
CA PHE A 61 -4.38 14.58 5.15
C PHE A 61 -4.46 14.22 3.67
N LYS A 62 -5.67 14.20 3.11
CA LYS A 62 -5.92 13.87 1.70
C LYS A 62 -6.26 15.09 0.87
N SER A 63 -7.19 15.91 1.36
CA SER A 63 -7.71 17.07 0.63
C SER A 63 -8.40 18.03 1.57
N VAL A 64 -8.57 19.27 1.13
CA VAL A 64 -9.47 20.22 1.75
C VAL A 64 -10.44 20.79 0.70
N GLN A 65 -11.72 20.79 1.01
CA GLN A 65 -12.74 21.44 0.20
C GLN A 65 -12.95 22.86 0.72
N THR A 66 -12.85 23.86 -0.14
CA THR A 66 -13.05 25.27 0.23
C THR A 66 -14.20 25.89 -0.55
N GLY A 67 -14.83 26.91 0.01
CA GLY A 67 -15.90 27.69 -0.65
C GLY A 67 -17.32 27.14 -0.50
N GLY A 68 -17.54 26.18 0.42
CA GLY A 68 -18.85 25.54 0.62
C GLY A 68 -19.21 24.53 -0.46
N PRO A 69 -20.47 24.04 -0.57
CA PRO A 69 -20.86 22.91 -1.41
C PRO A 69 -20.56 23.04 -2.91
N SER A 70 -20.40 24.26 -3.41
CA SER A 70 -20.06 24.56 -4.80
C SER A 70 -18.59 24.93 -5.02
N GLY A 71 -17.75 24.76 -4.00
CA GLY A 71 -16.30 24.97 -4.09
C GLY A 71 -15.56 23.75 -4.62
N GLY A 72 -14.23 23.85 -4.76
CA GLY A 72 -13.38 22.76 -5.24
C GLY A 72 -12.62 22.06 -4.12
N CYS A 73 -12.17 20.84 -4.41
CA CYS A 73 -11.29 20.06 -3.54
C CYS A 73 -9.83 20.29 -3.93
N ILE A 74 -9.00 20.64 -2.94
CA ILE A 74 -7.56 20.93 -3.10
C ILE A 74 -6.77 19.75 -2.51
N PRO A 75 -5.95 19.03 -3.29
CA PRO A 75 -5.24 17.83 -2.84
C PRO A 75 -4.05 18.16 -1.92
N ALA A 76 -3.61 17.16 -1.15
CA ALA A 76 -2.49 17.28 -0.21
C ALA A 76 -1.21 17.87 -0.81
N ARG A 77 -0.90 17.57 -2.07
CA ARG A 77 0.28 18.11 -2.76
C ARG A 77 0.26 19.63 -2.97
N LEU A 78 -0.89 20.26 -2.78
CA LEU A 78 -1.09 21.71 -2.88
C LEU A 78 -1.40 22.35 -1.51
N ILE A 79 -1.06 21.70 -0.40
CA ILE A 79 -1.38 22.19 0.94
C ILE A 79 -0.72 23.52 1.29
N ASP A 80 0.38 23.87 0.64
CA ASP A 80 1.09 25.16 0.84
C ASP A 80 0.52 26.31 -0.01
N LEU A 81 -0.60 26.07 -0.72
CA LEU A 81 -1.28 27.11 -1.50
C LEU A 81 -1.73 28.25 -0.57
N PRO A 82 -1.44 29.53 -0.92
CA PRO A 82 -1.95 30.65 -0.16
C PRO A 82 -3.47 30.79 -0.35
N VAL A 83 -4.16 31.13 0.76
CA VAL A 83 -5.60 31.33 0.74
C VAL A 83 -5.92 32.75 0.34
N ASP A 84 -6.11 32.94 -0.97
CA ASP A 84 -6.60 34.17 -1.58
C ASP A 84 -7.50 33.85 -2.78
N TYR A 85 -8.19 34.86 -3.32
CA TYR A 85 -9.16 34.65 -4.40
C TYR A 85 -8.51 34.09 -5.67
N GLU A 86 -7.32 34.58 -6.01
CA GLU A 86 -6.62 34.27 -7.25
C GLU A 86 -6.03 32.84 -7.17
N SER A 87 -5.38 32.53 -6.08
CA SER A 87 -4.73 31.22 -5.89
C SER A 87 -5.75 30.09 -5.82
N LEU A 88 -6.85 30.29 -5.09
CA LEU A 88 -7.92 29.28 -5.02
C LEU A 88 -8.61 29.08 -6.38
N ALA A 89 -8.87 30.18 -7.12
CA ALA A 89 -9.46 30.09 -8.47
C ALA A 89 -8.54 29.37 -9.45
N GLY A 90 -7.21 29.58 -9.34
CA GLY A 90 -6.21 28.93 -10.18
C GLY A 90 -6.16 27.42 -10.08
N VAL A 91 -6.62 26.84 -8.96
CA VAL A 91 -6.69 25.39 -8.74
C VAL A 91 -8.11 24.81 -8.87
N GLY A 92 -9.06 25.60 -9.35
CA GLY A 92 -10.44 25.15 -9.58
C GLY A 92 -11.31 25.16 -8.31
N SER A 93 -10.90 25.92 -7.28
CA SER A 93 -11.70 26.14 -6.06
C SER A 93 -12.16 27.60 -5.95
N ILE A 94 -12.83 27.95 -4.87
CA ILE A 94 -13.29 29.31 -4.58
C ILE A 94 -13.17 29.62 -3.09
N MET A 95 -13.11 30.92 -2.75
CA MET A 95 -13.20 31.38 -1.37
C MET A 95 -14.60 31.12 -0.78
N GLY A 96 -15.62 31.43 -1.55
CA GLY A 96 -17.04 31.28 -1.14
C GLY A 96 -17.35 32.00 0.17
N SER A 97 -18.09 31.32 1.05
CA SER A 97 -18.44 31.83 2.39
C SER A 97 -17.41 31.50 3.48
N GLY A 98 -16.21 31.04 3.11
CA GLY A 98 -15.17 30.66 4.05
C GLY A 98 -15.33 29.26 4.64
N GLY A 99 -16.22 28.41 4.11
CA GLY A 99 -16.30 27.01 4.51
C GLY A 99 -15.02 26.24 4.11
N MET A 100 -14.47 25.48 5.06
CA MET A 100 -13.26 24.69 4.85
C MET A 100 -13.45 23.31 5.48
N VAL A 101 -13.61 22.27 4.64
CA VAL A 101 -13.85 20.89 5.08
C VAL A 101 -12.60 20.06 4.83
N VAL A 102 -11.95 19.64 5.90
CA VAL A 102 -10.74 18.82 5.86
C VAL A 102 -11.12 17.35 5.67
N LEU A 103 -10.44 16.66 4.76
CA LEU A 103 -10.68 15.27 4.35
C LEU A 103 -9.39 14.45 4.52
N ASP A 104 -9.52 13.26 5.10
CA ASP A 104 -8.42 12.31 5.31
C ASP A 104 -8.44 11.18 4.26
N GLU A 105 -7.46 10.27 4.33
CA GLU A 105 -7.36 9.13 3.44
C GLU A 105 -8.55 8.15 3.51
N SER A 106 -9.41 8.23 4.54
CA SER A 106 -10.64 7.43 4.63
C SER A 106 -11.82 8.03 3.89
N THR A 107 -11.64 9.15 3.19
CA THR A 107 -12.70 9.83 2.44
C THR A 107 -12.67 9.43 0.97
N CYS A 108 -13.82 9.01 0.42
CA CYS A 108 -13.99 8.74 -1.02
C CYS A 108 -14.27 10.03 -1.77
N MET A 109 -13.43 10.39 -2.75
CA MET A 109 -13.58 11.64 -3.49
C MET A 109 -14.74 11.60 -4.49
N VAL A 110 -15.16 10.41 -4.96
CA VAL A 110 -16.35 10.24 -5.80
C VAL A 110 -17.63 10.49 -5.00
N GLU A 111 -17.68 9.96 -3.78
CA GLU A 111 -18.81 10.17 -2.86
C GLU A 111 -18.91 11.63 -2.40
N ILE A 112 -17.77 12.28 -2.12
CA ILE A 112 -17.72 13.71 -1.80
C ILE A 112 -18.26 14.56 -2.95
N ALA A 113 -17.87 14.26 -4.19
CA ALA A 113 -18.40 14.95 -5.37
C ALA A 113 -19.92 14.75 -5.49
N ARG A 114 -20.41 13.52 -5.29
CA ARG A 114 -21.83 13.18 -5.27
C ARG A 114 -22.57 13.94 -4.18
N TYR A 115 -22.04 13.95 -2.98
CA TYR A 115 -22.63 14.62 -1.80
C TYR A 115 -22.81 16.12 -2.03
N PHE A 116 -21.76 16.83 -2.42
CA PHE A 116 -21.85 18.28 -2.65
C PHE A 116 -22.70 18.61 -3.86
N LEU A 117 -22.67 17.81 -4.93
CA LEU A 117 -23.52 18.01 -6.08
C LEU A 117 -25.00 17.77 -5.76
N SER A 118 -25.32 16.81 -4.88
CA SER A 118 -26.72 16.56 -4.46
C SER A 118 -27.31 17.78 -3.77
N PHE A 119 -26.54 18.46 -2.93
CA PHE A 119 -26.94 19.69 -2.28
C PHE A 119 -27.20 20.80 -3.33
N THR A 120 -26.23 21.06 -4.24
CA THR A 120 -26.37 22.12 -5.24
C THR A 120 -27.49 21.83 -6.24
N GLN A 121 -27.75 20.55 -6.52
CA GLN A 121 -28.89 20.14 -7.38
C GLN A 121 -30.24 20.41 -6.69
N ALA A 122 -30.35 20.14 -5.37
CA ALA A 122 -31.56 20.43 -4.60
C ALA A 122 -31.85 21.93 -4.50
N GLU A 123 -30.81 22.76 -4.41
CA GLU A 123 -30.90 24.22 -4.34
C GLU A 123 -31.13 24.88 -5.73
N SER A 124 -31.16 24.11 -6.82
CA SER A 124 -31.38 24.65 -8.15
C SER A 124 -32.79 25.21 -8.31
N CYS A 125 -32.92 26.47 -8.69
CA CYS A 125 -34.21 27.11 -8.94
C CYS A 125 -34.96 26.55 -10.17
N GLY A 126 -34.31 25.68 -10.98
CA GLY A 126 -34.89 25.00 -12.14
C GLY A 126 -35.11 25.86 -13.37
N LYS A 127 -34.74 27.14 -13.41
CA LYS A 127 -35.04 28.03 -14.54
C LYS A 127 -34.22 27.75 -15.77
N CYS A 128 -32.91 27.66 -15.67
CA CYS A 128 -32.06 27.41 -16.83
C CYS A 128 -31.79 25.91 -17.06
N THR A 129 -31.91 25.47 -18.31
CA THR A 129 -31.74 24.06 -18.70
C THR A 129 -30.40 23.47 -18.34
N PRO A 130 -29.25 24.15 -18.56
CA PRO A 130 -27.94 23.58 -18.20
C PRO A 130 -27.83 23.20 -16.71
N CYS A 131 -28.24 24.10 -15.81
CA CYS A 131 -28.24 23.81 -14.37
C CYS A 131 -29.24 22.72 -14.03
N ARG A 132 -30.54 22.88 -14.39
CA ARG A 132 -31.61 21.95 -14.03
C ARG A 132 -31.36 20.51 -14.48
N LEU A 133 -31.00 20.31 -15.75
CA LEU A 133 -30.80 18.97 -16.32
C LEU A 133 -29.36 18.48 -16.11
N GLY A 134 -28.36 19.36 -16.26
CA GLY A 134 -26.97 18.96 -16.18
C GLY A 134 -26.56 18.53 -14.77
N THR A 135 -26.98 19.26 -13.72
CA THR A 135 -26.69 18.85 -12.32
C THR A 135 -27.35 17.51 -12.01
N ARG A 136 -28.59 17.28 -12.49
CA ARG A 136 -29.27 16.01 -12.33
C ARG A 136 -28.55 14.86 -13.03
N GLN A 137 -28.18 15.04 -14.29
CA GLN A 137 -27.46 14.02 -15.04
C GLN A 137 -26.09 13.69 -14.43
N MET A 138 -25.34 14.70 -13.98
CA MET A 138 -24.08 14.47 -13.26
C MET A 138 -24.31 13.67 -11.98
N LEU A 139 -25.35 14.01 -11.21
CA LEU A 139 -25.70 13.29 -9.97
C LEU A 139 -26.10 11.83 -10.25
N ASP A 140 -26.88 11.57 -11.30
CA ASP A 140 -27.28 10.21 -11.70
C ASP A 140 -26.04 9.38 -12.12
N ILE A 141 -25.04 10.01 -12.82
CA ILE A 141 -23.78 9.33 -13.16
C ILE A 141 -22.94 9.04 -11.91
N LEU A 142 -22.75 10.01 -11.03
CA LEU A 142 -21.98 9.81 -9.79
C LEU A 142 -22.64 8.74 -8.90
N THR A 143 -23.96 8.76 -8.79
CA THR A 143 -24.72 7.76 -8.03
C THR A 143 -24.49 6.36 -8.58
N ARG A 144 -24.61 6.15 -9.90
CA ARG A 144 -24.34 4.83 -10.46
C ARG A 144 -22.87 4.40 -10.34
N ILE A 145 -21.90 5.34 -10.33
CA ILE A 145 -20.49 5.02 -10.10
C ILE A 145 -20.29 4.53 -8.65
N THR A 146 -20.84 5.23 -7.65
CA THR A 146 -20.76 4.83 -6.24
C THR A 146 -21.54 3.56 -5.92
N GLU A 147 -22.55 3.23 -6.75
CA GLU A 147 -23.31 1.97 -6.68
C GLU A 147 -22.66 0.80 -7.44
N GLY A 148 -21.47 0.97 -8.01
CA GLY A 148 -20.79 -0.08 -8.78
C GLY A 148 -21.32 -0.30 -10.18
N LYS A 149 -22.26 0.53 -10.65
CA LYS A 149 -22.89 0.49 -11.96
C LYS A 149 -22.25 1.45 -12.97
N GLY A 150 -21.12 2.05 -12.61
CA GLY A 150 -20.33 2.95 -13.48
C GLY A 150 -19.87 2.23 -14.76
N LYS A 151 -19.79 2.99 -15.85
CA LYS A 151 -19.45 2.50 -17.20
C LYS A 151 -18.20 3.23 -17.72
N GLU A 152 -17.44 2.58 -18.57
CA GLU A 152 -16.38 3.24 -19.33
C GLU A 152 -16.95 4.44 -20.09
N GLY A 153 -16.22 5.56 -20.10
CA GLY A 153 -16.67 6.83 -20.68
C GLY A 153 -17.51 7.73 -19.75
N ASP A 154 -17.89 7.27 -18.55
CA ASP A 154 -18.65 8.09 -17.59
C ASP A 154 -17.86 9.32 -17.13
N ILE A 155 -16.54 9.19 -16.94
CA ILE A 155 -15.67 10.31 -16.54
C ILE A 155 -15.69 11.40 -17.61
N ASP A 156 -15.52 11.05 -18.87
CA ASP A 156 -15.51 12.01 -19.98
C ASP A 156 -16.90 12.65 -20.18
N THR A 157 -17.96 11.88 -19.95
CA THR A 157 -19.34 12.37 -19.99
C THR A 157 -19.58 13.37 -18.86
N LEU A 158 -19.12 13.05 -17.62
CA LEU A 158 -19.20 13.98 -16.49
C LEU A 158 -18.50 15.30 -16.80
N LEU A 159 -17.26 15.25 -17.32
CA LEU A 159 -16.50 16.46 -17.65
C LEU A 159 -17.18 17.31 -18.73
N LYS A 160 -17.75 16.68 -19.78
CA LYS A 160 -18.50 17.40 -20.84
C LYS A 160 -19.75 18.10 -20.28
N ILE A 161 -20.53 17.39 -19.46
CA ILE A 161 -21.73 17.97 -18.82
C ILE A 161 -21.30 19.08 -17.85
N ALA A 162 -20.32 18.85 -17.01
CA ALA A 162 -19.80 19.79 -16.04
C ALA A 162 -19.36 21.11 -16.70
N THR A 163 -18.59 21.03 -17.80
CA THR A 163 -18.16 22.20 -18.59
C THR A 163 -19.37 22.93 -19.15
N THR A 164 -20.34 22.23 -19.73
CA THR A 164 -21.56 22.85 -20.27
C THR A 164 -22.37 23.56 -19.18
N VAL A 165 -22.54 22.93 -18.01
CA VAL A 165 -23.24 23.55 -16.88
C VAL A 165 -22.52 24.79 -16.40
N LYS A 166 -21.20 24.73 -16.28
CA LYS A 166 -20.36 25.85 -15.84
C LYS A 166 -20.44 27.02 -16.76
N GLU A 167 -20.37 26.81 -18.07
CA GLU A 167 -20.30 27.89 -19.11
C GLU A 167 -21.67 28.45 -19.49
N CYS A 168 -22.73 27.63 -19.44
CA CYS A 168 -24.04 28.00 -19.99
C CYS A 168 -25.12 28.30 -18.92
N SER A 169 -24.81 28.19 -17.63
CA SER A 169 -25.77 28.54 -16.58
C SER A 169 -25.94 30.02 -16.41
N LEU A 170 -27.16 30.45 -16.04
CA LEU A 170 -27.50 31.89 -15.95
C LEU A 170 -27.10 32.56 -14.63
N CYS A 171 -26.74 31.81 -13.62
CA CYS A 171 -26.35 32.35 -12.30
C CYS A 171 -25.20 31.56 -11.69
N ASN A 172 -24.61 32.16 -10.68
CA ASN A 172 -23.40 31.66 -10.02
C ASN A 172 -23.59 30.25 -9.43
N LEU A 173 -24.77 29.90 -8.90
CA LEU A 173 -25.03 28.54 -8.40
C LEU A 173 -24.78 27.47 -9.48
N GLY A 174 -25.36 27.65 -10.66
CA GLY A 174 -25.13 26.71 -11.77
C GLY A 174 -23.70 26.77 -12.30
N MET A 175 -23.06 27.96 -12.35
CA MET A 175 -21.67 28.12 -12.82
C MET A 175 -20.65 27.46 -11.88
N THR A 176 -20.95 27.35 -10.59
CA THR A 176 -20.03 26.79 -9.60
C THR A 176 -20.39 25.35 -9.18
N ALA A 177 -21.65 24.92 -9.34
CA ALA A 177 -22.09 23.56 -8.99
C ALA A 177 -21.18 22.41 -9.51
N PRO A 178 -20.56 22.51 -10.71
CA PRO A 178 -19.67 21.48 -11.21
C PRO A 178 -18.26 21.46 -10.57
N ASN A 179 -17.85 22.47 -9.81
CA ASN A 179 -16.48 22.57 -9.29
C ASN A 179 -16.04 21.35 -8.46
N PRO A 180 -16.87 20.81 -7.51
CA PRO A 180 -16.48 19.59 -6.80
C PRO A 180 -16.23 18.42 -7.73
N VAL A 181 -17.05 18.25 -8.79
CA VAL A 181 -16.91 17.17 -9.76
C VAL A 181 -15.64 17.33 -10.59
N ILE A 182 -15.40 18.52 -11.12
CA ILE A 182 -14.24 18.81 -11.97
C ILE A 182 -12.95 18.67 -11.16
N SER A 183 -12.88 19.24 -9.96
CA SER A 183 -11.68 19.20 -9.12
C SER A 183 -11.36 17.79 -8.64
N THR A 184 -12.37 17.01 -8.23
CA THR A 184 -12.14 15.62 -7.79
C THR A 184 -11.71 14.72 -8.97
N ILE A 185 -12.27 14.90 -10.17
CA ILE A 185 -11.79 14.16 -11.36
C ILE A 185 -10.36 14.57 -11.72
N ASN A 186 -10.03 15.86 -11.69
CA ASN A 186 -8.69 16.33 -12.05
C ASN A 186 -7.59 15.86 -11.10
N TYR A 187 -7.90 15.75 -9.82
CA TYR A 187 -6.91 15.45 -8.78
C TYR A 187 -6.94 14.01 -8.26
N PHE A 188 -8.05 13.28 -8.45
CA PHE A 188 -8.31 11.94 -7.92
C PHE A 188 -9.01 11.04 -8.97
N ARG A 189 -8.59 11.15 -10.23
CA ARG A 189 -9.15 10.39 -11.35
C ARG A 189 -9.02 8.88 -11.14
N ASP A 190 -7.94 8.45 -10.51
CA ASP A 190 -7.66 7.09 -10.12
C ASP A 190 -8.76 6.47 -9.25
N GLU A 191 -9.37 7.26 -8.36
CA GLU A 191 -10.50 6.78 -7.55
C GLU A 191 -11.76 6.54 -8.40
N TYR A 192 -12.03 7.40 -9.39
CA TYR A 192 -13.12 7.20 -10.33
C TYR A 192 -12.91 5.94 -11.18
N GLU A 193 -11.70 5.76 -11.69
CA GLU A 193 -11.32 4.58 -12.46
C GLU A 193 -11.43 3.31 -11.62
N ALA A 194 -10.98 3.30 -10.36
CA ALA A 194 -11.15 2.17 -9.45
C ALA A 194 -12.64 1.81 -9.24
N HIS A 195 -13.52 2.81 -9.05
CA HIS A 195 -14.97 2.57 -8.92
C HIS A 195 -15.58 1.98 -10.18
N ILE A 196 -15.18 2.50 -11.37
CA ILE A 196 -15.76 2.11 -12.65
C ILE A 196 -15.18 0.78 -13.13
N LEU A 197 -13.86 0.65 -13.09
CA LEU A 197 -13.15 -0.45 -13.73
C LEU A 197 -12.92 -1.63 -12.78
N GLU A 198 -12.56 -1.36 -11.54
CA GLU A 198 -12.23 -2.40 -10.55
C GLU A 198 -13.40 -2.76 -9.64
N LYS A 199 -14.50 -1.99 -9.73
CA LYS A 199 -15.64 -2.10 -8.81
C LYS A 199 -15.20 -2.00 -7.35
N LYS A 200 -14.28 -1.09 -7.07
CA LYS A 200 -13.63 -0.92 -5.78
C LYS A 200 -13.66 0.54 -5.33
N CYS A 201 -14.04 0.78 -4.08
CA CYS A 201 -13.90 2.08 -3.44
C CYS A 201 -12.59 2.12 -2.62
N PRO A 202 -11.54 2.85 -3.02
CA PRO A 202 -10.27 2.88 -2.27
C PRO A 202 -10.40 3.32 -0.82
N ALA A 203 -11.37 4.17 -0.51
CA ALA A 203 -11.65 4.61 0.85
C ALA A 203 -12.50 3.63 1.68
N ALA A 204 -13.07 2.58 1.05
CA ALA A 204 -13.93 1.58 1.67
C ALA A 204 -15.15 2.20 2.41
N VAL A 205 -15.87 3.12 1.75
CA VAL A 205 -17.07 3.80 2.31
C VAL A 205 -18.29 3.72 1.41
N CYS A 206 -18.15 3.27 0.15
CA CYS A 206 -19.30 3.09 -0.75
C CYS A 206 -19.93 1.70 -0.52
N ASP A 207 -21.04 1.65 0.21
CA ASP A 207 -21.65 0.39 0.69
C ASP A 207 -21.98 -0.60 -0.43
N SER A 208 -22.42 -0.13 -1.60
CA SER A 208 -22.68 -1.00 -2.75
C SER A 208 -21.44 -1.64 -3.38
N LEU A 209 -20.24 -1.16 -3.03
CA LEU A 209 -18.95 -1.63 -3.54
C LEU A 209 -18.15 -2.44 -2.53
N MET A 210 -18.65 -2.66 -1.31
CA MET A 210 -17.93 -3.41 -0.28
C MET A 210 -18.89 -4.35 0.47
N ILE A 211 -18.29 -5.42 1.02
CA ILE A 211 -18.96 -6.32 1.96
C ILE A 211 -18.59 -5.90 3.39
N SER A 212 -17.31 -5.66 3.62
CA SER A 212 -16.78 -5.09 4.85
C SER A 212 -15.51 -4.29 4.57
N PRO A 213 -15.20 -3.23 5.34
CA PRO A 213 -14.01 -2.40 5.07
C PRO A 213 -12.70 -3.19 5.10
N CYS A 214 -12.53 -4.11 6.05
CA CYS A 214 -11.32 -4.94 6.16
C CYS A 214 -11.13 -5.89 4.98
N GLN A 215 -12.19 -6.54 4.49
CA GLN A 215 -12.15 -7.38 3.29
C GLN A 215 -11.84 -6.55 2.05
N HIS A 216 -12.49 -5.40 1.93
CA HIS A 216 -12.36 -4.53 0.78
C HIS A 216 -10.96 -3.90 0.64
N THR A 217 -10.35 -3.55 1.78
CA THR A 217 -8.99 -2.98 1.80
C THR A 217 -7.91 -4.04 1.54
N CYS A 218 -8.22 -5.31 1.77
CA CYS A 218 -7.28 -6.39 1.50
C CYS A 218 -7.02 -6.51 -0.02
N PRO A 219 -5.77 -6.43 -0.53
CA PRO A 219 -5.48 -6.53 -1.96
C PRO A 219 -6.00 -7.80 -2.63
N VAL A 220 -6.09 -8.91 -1.91
CA VAL A 220 -6.66 -10.18 -2.41
C VAL A 220 -8.13 -10.37 -2.04
N GLY A 221 -8.69 -9.52 -1.17
CA GLY A 221 -10.10 -9.58 -0.78
C GLY A 221 -10.47 -10.76 0.11
N ILE A 222 -9.62 -11.13 1.08
CA ILE A 222 -9.92 -12.20 2.05
C ILE A 222 -11.18 -11.83 2.83
N ASN A 223 -12.11 -12.78 3.00
CA ASN A 223 -13.27 -12.58 3.83
C ASN A 223 -12.86 -12.58 5.32
N VAL A 224 -12.41 -11.40 5.78
CA VAL A 224 -11.90 -11.22 7.15
C VAL A 224 -12.97 -11.48 8.21
N PRO A 225 -14.19 -10.89 8.13
CA PRO A 225 -15.20 -11.14 9.15
C PRO A 225 -15.56 -12.63 9.29
N LYS A 226 -15.61 -13.37 8.17
CA LYS A 226 -15.95 -14.79 8.17
C LYS A 226 -14.91 -15.63 8.91
N TYR A 227 -13.61 -15.50 8.57
CA TYR A 227 -12.60 -16.31 9.26
C TYR A 227 -12.38 -15.87 10.70
N VAL A 228 -12.59 -14.60 11.04
CA VAL A 228 -12.54 -14.12 12.42
C VAL A 228 -13.69 -14.71 13.25
N ALA A 229 -14.90 -14.81 12.66
CA ALA A 229 -16.03 -15.47 13.30
C ALA A 229 -15.74 -16.97 13.56
N HIS A 230 -15.21 -17.69 12.58
CA HIS A 230 -14.79 -19.09 12.79
C HIS A 230 -13.79 -19.23 13.95
N ILE A 231 -12.82 -18.31 14.06
CA ILE A 231 -11.88 -18.33 15.21
C ILE A 231 -12.60 -18.08 16.53
N ALA A 232 -13.57 -17.15 16.58
CA ALA A 232 -14.34 -16.87 17.79
C ALA A 232 -15.14 -18.08 18.28
N GLU A 233 -15.56 -18.95 17.35
CA GLU A 233 -16.36 -20.17 17.59
C GLU A 233 -15.49 -21.43 17.78
N GLY A 234 -14.16 -21.34 17.57
CA GLY A 234 -13.23 -22.47 17.68
C GLY A 234 -13.13 -23.33 16.42
N GLU A 235 -13.65 -22.86 15.30
CA GLU A 235 -13.66 -23.52 13.99
C GLU A 235 -12.42 -23.13 13.18
N TYR A 236 -11.24 -23.60 13.63
CA TYR A 236 -9.96 -23.10 13.08
C TYR A 236 -9.63 -23.64 11.69
N LEU A 237 -10.12 -24.83 11.36
CA LEU A 237 -9.98 -25.41 10.01
C LEU A 237 -10.72 -24.56 8.98
N GLU A 238 -11.99 -24.26 9.24
CA GLU A 238 -12.86 -23.43 8.41
C GLU A 238 -12.30 -22.01 8.25
N ALA A 239 -11.67 -21.50 9.32
CA ALA A 239 -10.98 -20.21 9.26
C ALA A 239 -9.83 -20.24 8.24
N VAL A 240 -8.99 -21.28 8.24
CA VAL A 240 -7.86 -21.41 7.30
C VAL A 240 -8.36 -21.65 5.88
N GLU A 241 -9.40 -22.45 5.68
CA GLU A 241 -10.00 -22.67 4.36
C GLU A 241 -10.55 -21.36 3.79
N THR A 242 -11.28 -20.58 4.61
CA THR A 242 -11.77 -19.25 4.23
C THR A 242 -10.62 -18.31 3.81
N ILE A 243 -9.48 -18.35 4.50
CA ILE A 243 -8.31 -17.55 4.12
C ILE A 243 -7.74 -18.03 2.77
N ARG A 244 -7.63 -19.35 2.57
CA ARG A 244 -7.05 -19.98 1.37
C ARG A 244 -7.90 -19.80 0.12
N GLU A 245 -9.18 -19.50 0.22
CA GLU A 245 -9.99 -19.09 -0.94
C GLU A 245 -9.34 -17.93 -1.72
N ARG A 246 -8.59 -17.07 -1.03
CA ARG A 246 -8.01 -15.84 -1.60
C ARG A 246 -6.50 -15.67 -1.35
N ASN A 247 -5.92 -16.42 -0.44
CA ASN A 247 -4.52 -16.30 -0.04
C ASN A 247 -3.93 -17.67 0.30
N PRO A 248 -3.04 -18.24 -0.54
CA PRO A 248 -2.44 -19.55 -0.30
C PRO A 248 -1.35 -19.56 0.78
N PHE A 249 -1.01 -18.39 1.39
CA PHE A 249 0.05 -18.21 2.36
C PHE A 249 -0.45 -17.65 3.70
N PRO A 250 -1.38 -18.31 4.41
CA PRO A 250 -1.93 -17.79 5.66
C PRO A 250 -0.87 -17.59 6.75
N SER A 251 0.07 -18.55 6.95
CA SER A 251 1.13 -18.44 7.97
C SER A 251 2.13 -17.33 7.70
N ILE A 252 2.54 -17.18 6.43
CA ILE A 252 3.47 -16.14 5.99
C ILE A 252 2.82 -14.75 6.17
N CYS A 253 1.62 -14.58 5.64
CA CYS A 253 0.89 -13.31 5.78
C CYS A 253 0.48 -12.99 7.23
N GLY A 254 0.32 -14.01 8.07
CA GLY A 254 0.11 -13.83 9.51
C GLY A 254 1.32 -13.24 10.23
N ARG A 255 2.53 -13.33 9.65
CA ARG A 255 3.78 -12.83 10.23
C ARG A 255 4.26 -11.51 9.64
N ILE A 256 4.20 -11.35 8.31
CA ILE A 256 4.88 -10.25 7.63
C ILE A 256 3.97 -9.33 6.80
N CYS A 257 2.66 -9.58 6.78
CA CYS A 257 1.72 -8.67 6.12
C CYS A 257 1.66 -7.34 6.89
N HIS A 258 1.73 -6.21 6.16
CA HIS A 258 1.55 -4.87 6.73
C HIS A 258 0.10 -4.52 7.10
N HIS A 259 -0.79 -5.50 7.04
CA HIS A 259 -2.18 -5.54 7.51
C HIS A 259 -3.04 -4.29 7.21
N PRO A 260 -3.20 -3.87 5.94
CA PRO A 260 -3.99 -2.70 5.58
C PRO A 260 -5.47 -2.83 6.01
N CYS A 261 -5.96 -4.06 6.20
CA CYS A 261 -7.29 -4.35 6.73
C CYS A 261 -7.53 -3.77 8.13
N GLU A 262 -6.50 -3.71 8.98
CA GLU A 262 -6.61 -3.15 10.32
C GLU A 262 -6.73 -1.62 10.31
N LEU A 263 -6.08 -0.95 9.33
CA LEU A 263 -6.19 0.50 9.16
C LEU A 263 -7.63 0.96 8.83
N ARG A 264 -8.46 0.07 8.31
CA ARG A 264 -9.86 0.34 7.96
C ARG A 264 -10.85 -0.43 8.82
N CYS A 265 -10.40 -1.04 9.89
CA CYS A 265 -11.29 -1.75 10.82
C CYS A 265 -12.16 -0.74 11.57
N ARG A 266 -13.50 -0.82 11.43
CA ARG A 266 -14.45 0.08 12.11
C ARG A 266 -14.36 -0.02 13.64
N ARG A 267 -13.89 -1.15 14.18
CA ARG A 267 -13.64 -1.26 15.62
C ARG A 267 -12.68 -0.18 16.13
N GLY A 268 -11.71 0.24 15.31
CA GLY A 268 -10.79 1.33 15.62
C GLY A 268 -11.44 2.73 15.77
N GLU A 269 -12.73 2.87 15.45
CA GLU A 269 -13.49 4.09 15.73
C GLU A 269 -14.06 4.09 17.17
N LEU A 270 -14.20 2.92 17.76
CA LEU A 270 -14.69 2.72 19.12
C LEU A 270 -13.52 2.66 20.14
N ASP A 271 -12.62 1.70 19.93
CA ASP A 271 -11.42 1.51 20.75
C ASP A 271 -10.19 1.26 19.86
N ASP A 272 -9.73 0.00 19.70
CA ASP A 272 -8.61 -0.38 18.86
C ASP A 272 -9.05 -1.34 17.74
N PRO A 273 -8.44 -1.29 16.53
CA PRO A 273 -8.68 -2.27 15.49
C PRO A 273 -8.48 -3.70 15.97
N VAL A 274 -9.26 -4.64 15.47
CA VAL A 274 -9.06 -6.07 15.73
C VAL A 274 -7.68 -6.50 15.20
N ALA A 275 -6.98 -7.35 15.98
CA ALA A 275 -5.66 -7.89 15.62
C ALA A 275 -5.77 -8.97 14.51
N ILE A 276 -6.15 -8.54 13.31
CA ILE A 276 -6.52 -9.40 12.17
C ILE A 276 -5.32 -10.23 11.69
N ARG A 277 -4.12 -9.64 11.67
CA ARG A 277 -2.88 -10.33 11.25
C ARG A 277 -2.56 -11.47 12.21
N GLU A 278 -2.63 -11.20 13.50
CA GLU A 278 -2.32 -12.14 14.58
C GLU A 278 -3.33 -13.28 14.64
N LEU A 279 -4.61 -12.99 14.44
CA LEU A 279 -5.66 -14.02 14.33
C LEU A 279 -5.43 -14.94 13.12
N LYS A 280 -5.04 -14.40 11.99
CA LYS A 280 -4.66 -15.18 10.80
C LYS A 280 -3.48 -16.11 11.10
N ARG A 281 -2.44 -15.56 11.77
CA ARG A 281 -1.29 -16.35 12.20
C ARG A 281 -1.71 -17.49 13.12
N PHE A 282 -2.50 -17.21 14.14
CA PHE A 282 -2.99 -18.22 15.07
C PHE A 282 -3.69 -19.37 14.34
N ALA A 283 -4.67 -19.06 13.47
CA ALA A 283 -5.41 -20.09 12.74
C ALA A 283 -4.48 -20.95 11.87
N ALA A 284 -3.53 -20.32 11.18
CA ALA A 284 -2.59 -21.01 10.31
C ALA A 284 -1.59 -21.89 11.11
N ASP A 285 -1.07 -21.40 12.23
CA ASP A 285 -0.15 -22.16 13.08
C ASP A 285 -0.89 -23.34 13.74
N TRP A 286 -2.13 -23.13 14.19
CA TRP A 286 -2.99 -24.20 14.69
C TRP A 286 -3.24 -25.28 13.63
N TYR A 287 -3.56 -24.89 12.39
CA TYR A 287 -3.76 -25.83 11.29
C TYR A 287 -2.53 -26.72 11.09
N PHE A 288 -1.35 -26.16 10.97
CA PHE A 288 -0.13 -26.94 10.74
C PHE A 288 0.30 -27.79 11.95
N ALA A 289 -0.14 -27.44 13.17
CA ALA A 289 0.10 -28.23 14.35
C ALA A 289 -0.87 -29.42 14.50
N ASN A 290 -2.10 -29.31 13.94
CA ASN A 290 -3.18 -30.28 14.18
C ASN A 290 -3.64 -31.03 12.91
N ALA A 291 -3.25 -30.56 11.69
CA ALA A 291 -3.60 -31.27 10.47
C ALA A 291 -2.90 -32.64 10.42
N THR A 292 -3.70 -33.69 10.39
CA THR A 292 -3.24 -35.09 10.39
C THR A 292 -3.15 -35.70 9.00
N GLU A 293 -3.77 -35.09 8.02
CA GLU A 293 -3.86 -35.57 6.64
C GLU A 293 -3.13 -34.64 5.67
N ASP A 294 -2.49 -35.23 4.68
CA ASP A 294 -1.94 -34.46 3.57
C ASP A 294 -3.07 -33.88 2.71
N PRO A 295 -2.93 -32.65 2.23
CA PRO A 295 -3.96 -32.05 1.40
C PRO A 295 -4.08 -32.80 0.08
N GLU A 296 -5.31 -33.19 -0.30
CA GLU A 296 -5.56 -33.81 -1.60
C GLU A 296 -5.19 -32.87 -2.76
N PRO A 297 -4.54 -33.40 -3.81
CA PRO A 297 -4.20 -32.59 -4.98
C PRO A 297 -5.47 -32.14 -5.72
N PHE A 298 -5.42 -30.96 -6.32
CA PHE A 298 -6.48 -30.48 -7.21
C PHE A 298 -6.58 -31.39 -8.45
N PRO A 299 -7.78 -31.72 -8.92
CA PRO A 299 -7.95 -32.55 -10.09
C PRO A 299 -7.50 -31.82 -11.36
N VAL A 300 -6.66 -32.46 -12.16
CA VAL A 300 -6.27 -31.96 -13.49
C VAL A 300 -7.42 -32.25 -14.46
N THR A 301 -8.12 -31.21 -14.92
CA THR A 301 -9.28 -31.31 -15.80
C THR A 301 -9.06 -30.65 -17.16
N LYS A 302 -7.94 -29.95 -17.34
CA LYS A 302 -7.55 -29.22 -18.55
C LYS A 302 -6.25 -29.76 -19.11
N SER A 303 -6.06 -29.70 -20.43
CA SER A 303 -4.88 -30.20 -21.10
C SER A 303 -3.79 -29.13 -21.32
N GLN A 304 -4.17 -27.85 -21.29
CA GLN A 304 -3.26 -26.74 -21.53
C GLN A 304 -2.26 -26.62 -20.37
N ARG A 305 -0.98 -26.69 -20.71
CA ARG A 305 0.11 -26.57 -19.73
C ARG A 305 0.49 -25.12 -19.52
N VAL A 306 0.68 -24.73 -18.26
CA VAL A 306 1.10 -23.38 -17.90
C VAL A 306 2.46 -23.42 -17.20
N ALA A 307 3.37 -22.58 -17.65
CA ALA A 307 4.67 -22.37 -17.02
C ALA A 307 4.68 -21.08 -16.17
N VAL A 308 5.32 -21.14 -15.02
CA VAL A 308 5.54 -19.98 -14.14
C VAL A 308 7.05 -19.84 -13.90
N VAL A 309 7.59 -18.67 -14.15
CA VAL A 309 9.01 -18.34 -13.94
C VAL A 309 9.19 -17.60 -12.63
N GLY A 310 9.75 -18.28 -11.62
CA GLY A 310 10.00 -17.81 -10.27
C GLY A 310 9.01 -18.36 -9.24
N ALA A 311 9.56 -19.01 -8.20
CA ALA A 311 8.81 -19.55 -7.07
C ALA A 311 8.68 -18.54 -5.90
N GLY A 312 8.58 -17.24 -6.18
CA GLY A 312 8.23 -16.22 -5.21
C GLY A 312 6.72 -16.17 -4.93
N PRO A 313 6.24 -15.28 -4.01
CA PRO A 313 4.82 -15.22 -3.64
C PRO A 313 3.88 -15.02 -4.82
N THR A 314 4.28 -14.20 -5.80
CA THR A 314 3.49 -13.93 -7.02
C THR A 314 3.35 -15.20 -7.88
N GLY A 315 4.48 -15.87 -8.17
CA GLY A 315 4.48 -17.06 -9.00
C GLY A 315 3.74 -18.23 -8.36
N LEU A 316 4.02 -18.51 -7.10
CA LEU A 316 3.37 -19.60 -6.35
C LEU A 316 1.87 -19.35 -6.16
N ALA A 317 1.43 -18.10 -5.94
CA ALA A 317 0.00 -17.78 -5.88
C ALA A 317 -0.68 -18.00 -7.24
N CYS A 318 -0.06 -17.59 -8.34
CA CYS A 318 -0.57 -17.86 -9.69
C CYS A 318 -0.68 -19.37 -9.94
N ALA A 319 0.38 -20.11 -9.64
CA ALA A 319 0.43 -21.57 -9.82
C ALA A 319 -0.65 -22.29 -9.01
N TYR A 320 -0.84 -21.91 -7.74
CA TYR A 320 -1.87 -22.46 -6.86
C TYR A 320 -3.29 -22.31 -7.45
N TYR A 321 -3.66 -21.11 -7.89
CA TYR A 321 -5.00 -20.85 -8.42
C TYR A 321 -5.22 -21.42 -9.82
N LEU A 322 -4.17 -21.54 -10.63
CA LEU A 322 -4.26 -22.25 -11.91
C LEU A 322 -4.42 -23.77 -11.70
N ALA A 323 -3.67 -24.36 -10.77
CA ALA A 323 -3.86 -25.77 -10.40
C ALA A 323 -5.27 -26.01 -9.83
N GLN A 324 -5.78 -25.12 -8.99
CA GLN A 324 -7.17 -25.16 -8.51
C GLN A 324 -8.20 -25.06 -9.64
N SER A 325 -7.88 -24.35 -10.72
CA SER A 325 -8.72 -24.25 -11.93
C SER A 325 -8.57 -25.45 -12.88
N GLY A 326 -7.78 -26.46 -12.50
CA GLY A 326 -7.59 -27.73 -13.22
C GLY A 326 -6.48 -27.75 -14.25
N TYR A 327 -5.61 -26.74 -14.32
CA TYR A 327 -4.44 -26.72 -15.22
C TYR A 327 -3.25 -27.50 -14.66
N PRO A 328 -2.50 -28.25 -15.49
CA PRO A 328 -1.16 -28.71 -15.13
C PRO A 328 -0.19 -27.53 -15.13
N VAL A 329 0.43 -27.24 -13.98
CA VAL A 329 1.30 -26.07 -13.77
C VAL A 329 2.70 -26.51 -13.35
N THR A 330 3.71 -25.97 -14.02
CA THR A 330 5.12 -26.15 -13.66
C THR A 330 5.75 -24.79 -13.32
N VAL A 331 6.37 -24.69 -12.16
CA VAL A 331 7.13 -23.52 -11.70
C VAL A 331 8.61 -23.77 -11.90
N PHE A 332 9.31 -22.88 -12.60
CA PHE A 332 10.76 -22.89 -12.80
C PHE A 332 11.42 -21.92 -11.83
N GLU A 333 12.25 -22.44 -10.93
CA GLU A 333 12.95 -21.65 -9.91
C GLU A 333 14.47 -21.76 -10.09
N ALA A 334 15.13 -20.61 -10.13
CA ALA A 334 16.57 -20.53 -10.33
C ALA A 334 17.38 -20.99 -9.10
N LEU A 335 16.82 -20.78 -7.90
CA LEU A 335 17.46 -21.11 -6.64
C LEU A 335 17.15 -22.56 -6.20
N PRO A 336 17.94 -23.12 -5.28
CA PRO A 336 17.66 -24.43 -4.68
C PRO A 336 16.48 -24.41 -3.70
N VAL A 337 15.90 -23.25 -3.43
CA VAL A 337 14.80 -23.04 -2.49
C VAL A 337 13.72 -22.15 -3.11
N GLY A 338 12.45 -22.45 -2.84
CA GLY A 338 11.32 -21.59 -3.22
C GLY A 338 11.08 -20.47 -2.22
N GLY A 339 10.10 -19.59 -2.52
CA GLY A 339 9.70 -18.49 -1.67
C GLY A 339 10.26 -17.14 -2.09
N GLY A 340 11.26 -17.10 -2.99
CA GLY A 340 11.85 -15.84 -3.44
C GLY A 340 12.37 -15.01 -2.28
N MET A 341 12.01 -13.71 -2.21
CA MET A 341 12.46 -12.80 -1.13
C MET A 341 12.06 -13.27 0.28
N LEU A 342 10.98 -14.03 0.44
CA LEU A 342 10.61 -14.61 1.73
C LEU A 342 11.73 -15.50 2.29
N SER A 343 12.31 -16.33 1.43
CA SER A 343 13.34 -17.29 1.80
C SER A 343 14.75 -16.72 1.85
N VAL A 344 15.03 -15.67 1.05
CA VAL A 344 16.42 -15.17 0.90
C VAL A 344 16.66 -13.78 1.50
N ALA A 345 15.62 -12.99 1.81
CA ALA A 345 15.82 -11.64 2.30
C ALA A 345 15.18 -11.38 3.68
N ILE A 346 14.03 -11.99 3.99
CA ILE A 346 13.39 -11.76 5.27
C ILE A 346 14.09 -12.61 6.35
N PRO A 347 14.61 -12.01 7.44
CA PRO A 347 15.32 -12.74 8.47
C PRO A 347 14.47 -13.77 9.21
N GLU A 348 15.09 -14.84 9.75
CA GLU A 348 14.39 -15.92 10.44
C GLU A 348 13.68 -15.47 11.70
N PHE A 349 14.19 -14.46 12.38
CA PHE A 349 13.54 -13.87 13.57
C PHE A 349 12.20 -13.15 13.26
N ARG A 350 11.89 -12.91 11.97
CA ARG A 350 10.59 -12.41 11.49
C ARG A 350 9.77 -13.49 10.79
N LEU A 351 10.44 -14.35 10.02
CA LEU A 351 9.81 -15.40 9.23
C LEU A 351 10.70 -16.64 9.20
N PRO A 352 10.43 -17.62 10.08
CA PRO A 352 11.17 -18.87 10.15
C PRO A 352 11.13 -19.64 8.83
N ARG A 353 12.24 -20.31 8.50
CA ARG A 353 12.39 -21.06 7.24
C ARG A 353 11.39 -22.20 7.12
N GLU A 354 11.13 -22.91 8.21
CA GLU A 354 10.18 -24.01 8.25
C GLU A 354 8.74 -23.55 7.96
N VAL A 355 8.37 -22.32 8.34
CA VAL A 355 7.05 -21.74 8.01
C VAL A 355 6.91 -21.55 6.51
N ILE A 356 7.95 -21.02 5.85
CA ILE A 356 7.95 -20.84 4.39
C ILE A 356 7.86 -22.19 3.69
N GLN A 357 8.69 -23.15 4.12
CA GLN A 357 8.75 -24.46 3.48
C GLN A 357 7.42 -25.21 3.59
N ARG A 358 6.76 -25.17 4.78
CA ARG A 358 5.44 -25.81 4.97
C ARG A 358 4.38 -25.29 4.02
N GLU A 359 4.36 -23.96 3.77
CA GLU A 359 3.39 -23.35 2.83
C GLU A 359 3.72 -23.72 1.37
N ILE A 360 4.99 -23.78 1.00
CA ILE A 360 5.40 -24.21 -0.34
C ILE A 360 5.08 -25.70 -0.55
N ASP A 361 5.38 -26.56 0.43
CA ASP A 361 5.06 -27.98 0.39
C ASP A 361 3.55 -28.20 0.26
N HIS A 362 2.74 -27.40 0.95
CA HIS A 362 1.28 -27.44 0.82
C HIS A 362 0.85 -27.13 -0.63
N ILE A 363 1.43 -26.10 -1.27
CA ILE A 363 1.15 -25.74 -2.66
C ILE A 363 1.59 -26.87 -3.61
N ALA A 364 2.77 -27.46 -3.40
CA ALA A 364 3.26 -28.56 -4.21
C ALA A 364 2.34 -29.79 -4.10
N ARG A 365 1.92 -30.17 -2.87
CA ARG A 365 0.96 -31.27 -2.64
C ARG A 365 -0.41 -31.03 -3.25
N LYS A 366 -0.79 -29.76 -3.47
CA LYS A 366 -2.01 -29.39 -4.22
C LYS A 366 -1.89 -29.60 -5.74
N GLY A 367 -0.76 -30.12 -6.23
CA GLY A 367 -0.57 -30.52 -7.63
C GLY A 367 0.28 -29.56 -8.46
N VAL A 368 0.99 -28.62 -7.84
CA VAL A 368 1.96 -27.74 -8.52
C VAL A 368 3.32 -28.39 -8.57
N GLU A 369 3.86 -28.60 -9.78
CA GLU A 369 5.25 -29.05 -9.98
C GLU A 369 6.21 -27.89 -9.81
N ILE A 370 7.24 -28.01 -8.96
CA ILE A 370 8.28 -26.99 -8.76
C ILE A 370 9.63 -27.58 -9.15
N LYS A 371 10.27 -27.00 -10.19
CA LYS A 371 11.61 -27.36 -10.66
C LYS A 371 12.65 -26.37 -10.13
N TYR A 372 13.34 -26.78 -9.08
CA TYR A 372 14.45 -26.01 -8.50
C TYR A 372 15.72 -26.09 -9.32
N ASN A 373 16.66 -25.16 -9.12
CA ASN A 373 17.92 -25.06 -9.86
C ASN A 373 17.73 -25.05 -11.39
N THR A 374 16.61 -24.51 -11.85
CA THR A 374 16.24 -24.42 -13.25
C THR A 374 16.08 -22.95 -13.66
N PRO A 375 17.18 -22.22 -13.81
CA PRO A 375 17.13 -20.80 -14.15
C PRO A 375 16.66 -20.62 -15.59
N VAL A 376 15.62 -19.81 -15.80
CA VAL A 376 15.31 -19.26 -17.11
C VAL A 376 16.35 -18.17 -17.39
N ASN A 377 17.07 -18.29 -18.50
CA ASN A 377 18.18 -17.43 -18.89
C ASN A 377 18.44 -17.51 -20.40
N THR A 378 19.58 -17.02 -20.86
CA THR A 378 19.95 -17.07 -22.31
C THR A 378 20.17 -18.48 -22.88
N ASN A 379 20.32 -19.52 -22.04
CA ASN A 379 20.47 -20.92 -22.48
C ASN A 379 19.16 -21.72 -22.38
N PHE A 380 18.18 -21.21 -21.60
CA PHE A 380 16.83 -21.77 -21.47
C PHE A 380 15.87 -20.60 -21.38
N THR A 381 15.29 -20.23 -22.49
CA THR A 381 14.53 -18.99 -22.69
C THR A 381 13.02 -19.19 -22.49
N VAL A 382 12.26 -18.11 -22.55
CA VAL A 382 10.77 -18.17 -22.56
C VAL A 382 10.29 -18.88 -23.84
N GLU A 383 10.98 -18.71 -24.96
CA GLU A 383 10.71 -19.36 -26.23
C GLU A 383 10.93 -20.87 -26.14
N ASP A 384 11.99 -21.32 -25.46
CA ASP A 384 12.25 -22.75 -25.21
C ASP A 384 11.12 -23.37 -24.37
N ILE A 385 10.65 -22.68 -23.34
CA ILE A 385 9.50 -23.12 -22.54
C ILE A 385 8.25 -23.28 -23.41
N LYS A 386 7.97 -22.32 -24.31
CA LYS A 386 6.83 -22.43 -25.25
C LYS A 386 7.04 -23.63 -26.24
N ALA A 387 8.28 -23.84 -26.68
CA ALA A 387 8.60 -24.97 -27.54
C ALA A 387 8.42 -26.34 -26.85
N GLU A 388 8.55 -26.41 -25.52
CA GLU A 388 8.22 -27.59 -24.71
C GLU A 388 6.69 -27.85 -24.58
N GLY A 389 5.85 -27.01 -25.20
CA GLY A 389 4.39 -27.18 -25.25
C GLY A 389 3.64 -26.53 -24.11
N TYR A 390 4.21 -25.52 -23.46
CA TYR A 390 3.46 -24.64 -22.56
C TYR A 390 2.71 -23.56 -23.35
N GLU A 391 1.39 -23.48 -23.14
CA GLU A 391 0.50 -22.58 -23.89
C GLU A 391 0.45 -21.17 -23.29
N ALA A 392 0.80 -21.03 -22.02
CA ALA A 392 0.98 -19.74 -21.36
C ALA A 392 2.22 -19.75 -20.46
N VAL A 393 2.91 -18.60 -20.39
CA VAL A 393 4.07 -18.38 -19.52
C VAL A 393 3.84 -17.15 -18.66
N PHE A 394 3.99 -17.30 -17.35
CA PHE A 394 3.90 -16.19 -16.40
C PHE A 394 5.25 -15.86 -15.78
N ILE A 395 5.77 -14.64 -16.00
CA ILE A 395 7.06 -14.19 -15.47
C ILE A 395 6.86 -13.46 -14.15
N ALA A 396 7.36 -14.03 -13.05
CA ALA A 396 7.27 -13.54 -11.69
C ALA A 396 8.65 -13.53 -10.99
N ALA A 397 9.68 -13.04 -11.69
CA ALA A 397 11.09 -13.10 -11.25
C ALA A 397 11.44 -12.13 -10.10
N GLY A 398 10.53 -11.22 -9.71
CA GLY A 398 10.69 -10.30 -8.59
C GLY A 398 11.72 -9.18 -8.83
N ALA A 399 12.20 -8.53 -7.76
CA ALA A 399 13.18 -7.44 -7.79
C ALA A 399 14.46 -7.86 -7.07
N GLN A 400 15.39 -8.50 -7.78
CA GLN A 400 16.56 -9.18 -7.21
C GLN A 400 17.82 -8.33 -7.13
N ARG A 401 17.85 -7.15 -7.77
CA ARG A 401 19.02 -6.27 -7.85
C ARG A 401 18.95 -5.17 -6.79
N SER A 402 19.99 -5.01 -5.98
CA SER A 402 20.12 -3.86 -5.07
C SER A 402 20.41 -2.58 -5.86
N GLN A 403 19.82 -1.46 -5.45
CA GLN A 403 20.17 -0.15 -5.98
C GLN A 403 21.45 0.37 -5.32
N ARG A 404 22.26 1.09 -6.09
CA ARG A 404 23.45 1.79 -5.59
C ARG A 404 23.07 3.09 -4.88
N VAL A 405 23.86 3.46 -3.88
CA VAL A 405 23.74 4.78 -3.23
C VAL A 405 24.19 5.89 -4.17
N GLY A 406 25.20 5.61 -4.99
CA GLY A 406 25.72 6.55 -5.99
C GLY A 406 26.68 7.57 -5.37
N ILE A 407 27.41 7.21 -4.31
CA ILE A 407 28.35 8.09 -3.63
C ILE A 407 29.82 7.63 -3.80
N PRO A 408 30.79 8.56 -3.74
CA PRO A 408 32.20 8.21 -3.81
C PRO A 408 32.59 7.16 -2.75
N GLY A 409 33.42 6.20 -3.15
CA GLY A 409 33.89 5.12 -2.27
C GLY A 409 32.96 3.91 -2.23
N GLU A 410 31.84 3.91 -2.97
CA GLU A 410 30.97 2.75 -3.16
C GLU A 410 31.60 1.78 -4.17
N LEU A 411 32.36 0.79 -3.69
CA LEU A 411 33.00 -0.24 -4.50
C LEU A 411 32.63 -1.62 -3.97
N ASP A 412 32.33 -2.55 -4.86
CA ASP A 412 31.78 -3.88 -4.53
C ASP A 412 32.79 -4.77 -3.76
N ASP A 413 34.10 -4.51 -3.88
CA ASP A 413 35.18 -5.37 -3.35
C ASP A 413 35.87 -4.78 -2.08
N ILE A 414 35.30 -3.75 -1.44
CA ILE A 414 35.83 -3.23 -0.18
C ILE A 414 35.42 -4.14 0.99
N ASP A 415 36.39 -4.58 1.79
CA ASP A 415 36.10 -5.36 3.00
C ASP A 415 35.28 -4.54 4.01
N GLY A 416 34.14 -5.13 4.41
CA GLY A 416 33.16 -4.48 5.28
C GLY A 416 32.03 -3.71 4.54
N PHE A 417 32.01 -3.69 3.19
CA PHE A 417 30.91 -3.12 2.43
C PHE A 417 29.95 -4.19 1.89
N TYR A 418 28.65 -3.99 2.08
CA TYR A 418 27.61 -4.88 1.60
C TYR A 418 26.42 -4.12 1.03
N TYR A 419 25.77 -4.66 0.01
CA TYR A 419 24.39 -4.31 -0.35
C TYR A 419 23.42 -5.08 0.55
N GLY A 420 22.40 -4.41 1.08
CA GLY A 420 21.47 -4.97 2.07
C GLY A 420 20.82 -6.28 1.64
N LEU A 421 20.35 -6.37 0.39
CA LEU A 421 19.75 -7.60 -0.12
C LEU A 421 20.75 -8.76 -0.20
N LYS A 422 21.97 -8.48 -0.66
CA LYS A 422 23.05 -9.49 -0.71
C LYS A 422 23.47 -9.93 0.69
N PHE A 423 23.58 -8.97 1.62
CA PHE A 423 23.90 -9.24 3.03
C PHE A 423 22.87 -10.18 3.67
N LEU A 424 21.60 -9.89 3.53
CA LEU A 424 20.51 -10.72 4.08
C LEU A 424 20.48 -12.10 3.41
N ARG A 425 20.62 -12.16 2.08
CA ARG A 425 20.64 -13.42 1.32
C ARG A 425 21.80 -14.32 1.72
N ASP A 426 22.99 -13.78 1.81
CA ASP A 426 24.18 -14.55 2.16
C ASP A 426 24.08 -15.06 3.59
N THR A 427 23.56 -14.25 4.53
CA THR A 427 23.25 -14.68 5.90
C THR A 427 22.23 -15.83 5.91
N LYS A 428 21.11 -15.70 5.20
CA LYS A 428 20.07 -16.74 5.14
C LYS A 428 20.55 -18.04 4.49
N LEU A 429 21.44 -17.95 3.52
CA LEU A 429 22.01 -19.13 2.85
C LEU A 429 23.20 -19.74 3.62
N GLY A 430 23.53 -19.23 4.81
CA GLY A 430 24.62 -19.74 5.65
C GLY A 430 26.02 -19.47 5.10
N ARG A 431 26.16 -18.46 4.21
CA ARG A 431 27.47 -18.02 3.72
C ARG A 431 28.21 -17.22 4.79
N GLU A 432 29.54 -17.27 4.78
CA GLU A 432 30.34 -16.50 5.72
C GLU A 432 30.17 -14.99 5.48
N ILE A 433 29.64 -14.29 6.49
CA ILE A 433 29.52 -12.84 6.55
C ILE A 433 30.32 -12.33 7.74
N ARG A 434 31.16 -11.32 7.53
CA ARG A 434 31.96 -10.69 8.58
C ARG A 434 31.40 -9.31 8.88
N VAL A 435 30.87 -9.16 10.08
CA VAL A 435 30.39 -7.86 10.59
C VAL A 435 31.35 -7.40 11.65
N GLY A 436 31.83 -6.15 11.54
CA GLY A 436 32.71 -5.53 12.53
C GLY A 436 31.94 -5.10 13.79
N LYS A 437 32.59 -4.30 14.63
CA LYS A 437 31.99 -3.84 15.88
C LYS A 437 30.96 -2.74 15.67
N ARG A 438 31.15 -1.88 14.67
CA ARG A 438 30.30 -0.73 14.35
C ARG A 438 29.73 -0.88 12.94
N ALA A 439 28.43 -1.14 12.86
CA ALA A 439 27.74 -1.27 11.59
C ALA A 439 26.90 -0.02 11.27
N ALA A 440 27.13 0.55 10.10
CA ALA A 440 26.39 1.69 9.56
C ALA A 440 25.48 1.25 8.40
N ILE A 441 24.19 1.43 8.55
CA ILE A 441 23.19 1.05 7.54
C ILE A 441 22.68 2.31 6.85
N ILE A 442 22.70 2.32 5.51
CA ILE A 442 22.20 3.44 4.69
C ILE A 442 20.83 3.10 4.16
N GLY A 443 19.81 3.81 4.62
CA GLY A 443 18.42 3.61 4.17
C GLY A 443 17.42 3.67 5.33
N GLY A 444 16.12 3.55 5.04
CA GLY A 444 15.06 3.64 6.07
C GLY A 444 13.85 2.74 5.78
N GLY A 445 14.00 1.78 4.86
CA GLY A 445 12.96 0.78 4.57
C GLY A 445 13.17 -0.52 5.34
N ASN A 446 12.29 -1.51 5.11
CA ASN A 446 12.34 -2.81 5.78
C ASN A 446 13.70 -3.51 5.63
N VAL A 447 14.32 -3.46 4.45
CA VAL A 447 15.66 -4.03 4.22
C VAL A 447 16.71 -3.38 5.13
N ALA A 448 16.60 -2.08 5.41
CA ALA A 448 17.53 -1.39 6.31
C ALA A 448 17.35 -1.85 7.76
N LEU A 449 16.09 -1.95 8.25
CA LEU A 449 15.81 -2.45 9.60
C LEU A 449 16.24 -3.92 9.74
N ASP A 450 15.90 -4.76 8.78
CA ASP A 450 16.25 -6.18 8.77
C ASP A 450 17.79 -6.37 8.74
N SER A 451 18.51 -5.56 7.95
CA SER A 451 19.98 -5.57 7.91
C SER A 451 20.57 -5.12 9.23
N ALA A 452 20.05 -4.06 9.85
CA ALA A 452 20.52 -3.56 11.14
C ALA A 452 20.34 -4.60 12.26
N ARG A 453 19.15 -5.18 12.36
CA ARG A 453 18.82 -6.21 13.34
C ARG A 453 19.62 -7.50 13.11
N THR A 454 19.88 -7.84 11.84
CA THR A 454 20.73 -8.98 11.48
C THR A 454 22.20 -8.71 11.83
N ALA A 455 22.74 -7.52 11.56
CA ALA A 455 24.12 -7.14 11.91
C ALA A 455 24.36 -7.23 13.43
N LEU A 456 23.37 -6.80 14.24
CA LEU A 456 23.42 -6.93 15.69
C LEU A 456 23.54 -8.40 16.12
N ARG A 457 22.75 -9.31 15.54
CA ARG A 457 22.77 -10.74 15.81
C ARG A 457 24.05 -11.44 15.35
N LEU A 458 24.69 -10.92 14.32
CA LEU A 458 26.00 -11.38 13.85
C LEU A 458 27.18 -10.83 14.67
N GLY A 459 26.92 -10.03 15.72
CA GLY A 459 27.90 -9.64 16.72
C GLY A 459 28.36 -8.19 16.69
N ALA A 460 27.76 -7.33 15.85
CA ALA A 460 27.98 -5.89 15.94
C ALA A 460 27.61 -5.38 17.35
N LYS A 461 28.42 -4.44 17.88
CA LYS A 461 28.20 -3.86 19.21
C LYS A 461 27.40 -2.56 19.15
N GLU A 462 27.62 -1.82 18.07
CA GLU A 462 26.97 -0.56 17.78
C GLU A 462 26.39 -0.63 16.36
N VAL A 463 25.09 -0.38 16.23
CA VAL A 463 24.41 -0.40 14.95
C VAL A 463 23.67 0.91 14.76
N SER A 464 23.96 1.61 13.67
CA SER A 464 23.36 2.91 13.34
C SER A 464 22.75 2.91 11.95
N ILE A 465 21.51 3.35 11.84
CA ILE A 465 20.82 3.59 10.58
C ILE A 465 20.93 5.08 10.24
N TYR A 466 21.29 5.40 8.99
CA TYR A 466 21.34 6.76 8.46
C TYR A 466 20.21 6.95 7.45
N TYR A 467 19.24 7.79 7.80
CA TYR A 467 18.05 8.02 6.99
C TYR A 467 17.89 9.50 6.66
N ARG A 468 17.79 9.79 5.35
CA ARG A 468 17.80 11.17 4.82
C ARG A 468 16.52 11.99 5.07
N ARG A 469 15.45 11.37 5.58
CA ARG A 469 14.17 12.02 5.92
C ARG A 469 13.87 11.85 7.42
N SER A 470 12.70 12.30 7.85
CA SER A 470 12.24 12.17 9.24
C SER A 470 11.52 10.84 9.50
N ARG A 471 11.04 10.64 10.74
CA ARG A 471 10.30 9.44 11.14
C ARG A 471 9.00 9.30 10.35
N GLU A 472 8.33 10.41 10.06
CA GLU A 472 7.04 10.45 9.37
C GLU A 472 7.13 9.91 7.93
N GLU A 473 8.26 10.11 7.27
CA GLU A 473 8.50 9.61 5.91
C GLU A 473 9.11 8.21 5.87
N MET A 474 9.36 7.60 7.04
CA MET A 474 9.98 6.27 7.10
C MET A 474 8.95 5.18 6.78
N PRO A 475 9.15 4.38 5.70
CA PRO A 475 8.14 3.46 5.21
C PRO A 475 8.16 2.10 5.95
N VAL A 476 8.16 2.13 7.28
CA VAL A 476 8.14 0.92 8.13
C VAL A 476 7.02 1.04 9.16
N THR A 477 6.49 -0.10 9.61
CA THR A 477 5.44 -0.11 10.64
C THR A 477 5.97 0.41 11.98
N GLY A 478 5.08 0.92 12.83
CA GLY A 478 5.44 1.34 14.20
C GLY A 478 6.08 0.18 14.98
N ILE A 479 5.50 -1.00 14.91
CA ILE A 479 5.97 -2.21 15.62
C ILE A 479 7.41 -2.58 15.21
N GLU A 480 7.71 -2.60 13.92
CA GLU A 480 9.06 -2.93 13.43
C GLU A 480 10.10 -1.88 13.87
N TYR A 481 9.70 -0.61 13.85
CA TYR A 481 10.53 0.48 14.35
C TYR A 481 10.82 0.33 15.85
N ASP A 482 9.77 0.15 16.66
CA ASP A 482 9.88 0.04 18.11
C ASP A 482 10.75 -1.16 18.51
N GLN A 483 10.55 -2.31 17.85
CA GLN A 483 11.39 -3.49 18.06
C GLN A 483 12.88 -3.23 17.76
N ALA A 484 13.20 -2.47 16.72
CA ALA A 484 14.58 -2.14 16.38
C ALA A 484 15.22 -1.20 17.42
N VAL A 485 14.47 -0.20 17.90
CA VAL A 485 14.91 0.71 18.96
C VAL A 485 15.12 -0.04 20.29
N ASP A 486 14.19 -0.92 20.66
CA ASP A 486 14.29 -1.77 21.85
C ASP A 486 15.53 -2.70 21.82
N GLU A 487 15.94 -3.13 20.62
CA GLU A 487 17.17 -3.91 20.44
C GLU A 487 18.43 -3.08 20.56
N GLY A 488 18.32 -1.75 20.64
CA GLY A 488 19.44 -0.81 20.82
C GLY A 488 20.00 -0.26 19.51
N ILE A 489 19.25 -0.30 18.41
CA ILE A 489 19.65 0.27 17.14
C ILE A 489 19.43 1.79 17.16
N HIS A 490 20.46 2.56 16.82
CA HIS A 490 20.39 4.01 16.72
C HIS A 490 19.93 4.45 15.33
N ILE A 491 18.90 5.32 15.25
CA ILE A 491 18.41 5.83 13.98
C ILE A 491 18.71 7.33 13.86
N ASN A 492 19.58 7.67 12.91
CA ASN A 492 20.00 9.04 12.62
C ASN A 492 19.11 9.60 11.51
N PHE A 493 18.02 10.25 11.89
CA PHE A 493 17.14 10.94 10.96
C PHE A 493 17.81 12.18 10.35
N LEU A 494 17.26 12.66 9.23
CA LEU A 494 17.73 13.85 8.53
C LEU A 494 19.25 13.81 8.30
N THR A 495 19.76 12.63 7.94
CA THR A 495 21.19 12.41 7.75
C THR A 495 21.42 11.56 6.50
N THR A 496 22.28 12.02 5.61
CA THR A 496 22.66 11.27 4.41
C THR A 496 24.19 11.10 4.35
N PRO A 497 24.68 9.89 4.06
CA PRO A 497 26.08 9.71 3.70
C PRO A 497 26.37 10.37 2.36
N THR A 498 27.53 11.03 2.27
CA THR A 498 28.04 11.69 1.06
C THR A 498 29.26 10.99 0.48
N ARG A 499 29.93 10.18 1.30
CA ARG A 499 31.08 9.38 0.88
C ARG A 499 31.30 8.20 1.81
N ILE A 500 31.71 7.06 1.26
CA ILE A 500 32.23 5.92 2.01
C ILE A 500 33.74 6.10 2.13
N VAL A 501 34.25 6.06 3.36
CA VAL A 501 35.66 6.23 3.65
C VAL A 501 36.28 4.86 3.96
N SER A 502 37.34 4.55 3.25
CA SER A 502 38.11 3.30 3.45
C SER A 502 39.59 3.59 3.60
N ASP A 503 40.28 2.77 4.36
CA ASP A 503 41.73 2.74 4.47
C ASP A 503 42.23 1.33 4.20
N ASN A 504 43.26 1.20 3.31
CA ASN A 504 43.78 -0.10 2.89
C ASN A 504 42.73 -1.15 2.52
N TRP A 505 41.74 -0.76 1.69
CA TRP A 505 40.61 -1.61 1.24
C TRP A 505 39.70 -2.10 2.37
N LYS A 506 39.70 -1.45 3.52
CA LYS A 506 38.78 -1.70 4.63
C LYS A 506 37.95 -0.46 4.94
N ILE A 507 36.68 -0.64 5.27
CA ILE A 507 35.82 0.44 5.72
C ILE A 507 36.38 1.05 7.02
N SER A 508 36.44 2.40 7.07
CA SER A 508 36.78 3.18 8.28
C SER A 508 35.60 4.06 8.73
N GLY A 509 34.64 4.37 7.85
CA GLY A 509 33.45 5.13 8.21
C GLY A 509 32.75 5.76 7.04
N LEU A 510 31.84 6.67 7.37
CA LEU A 510 31.03 7.45 6.44
C LEU A 510 31.27 8.96 6.65
N GLN A 511 31.46 9.69 5.57
CA GLN A 511 31.24 11.13 5.58
C GLN A 511 29.77 11.38 5.42
N CYS A 512 29.14 12.09 6.34
CA CYS A 512 27.70 12.36 6.36
C CYS A 512 27.42 13.86 6.34
N SER A 513 26.23 14.25 5.87
CA SER A 513 25.70 15.61 5.95
C SER A 513 24.31 15.59 6.57
N ARG A 514 23.95 16.66 7.29
CA ARG A 514 22.59 16.86 7.79
C ARG A 514 21.66 17.29 6.65
N MET A 515 20.38 16.95 6.80
CA MET A 515 19.34 17.28 5.83
C MET A 515 18.28 18.17 6.47
N SER A 516 17.64 19.00 5.67
CA SER A 516 16.36 19.63 5.96
C SER A 516 15.29 19.08 4.99
N LEU A 517 14.00 19.23 5.34
CA LEU A 517 12.91 18.79 4.49
C LEU A 517 12.33 19.98 3.73
N GLY A 518 12.26 19.85 2.42
CA GLY A 518 11.62 20.80 1.50
C GLY A 518 10.19 20.38 1.16
N THR A 519 9.72 20.87 0.00
CA THR A 519 8.39 20.51 -0.53
C THR A 519 8.26 19.03 -0.86
N PRO A 520 7.05 18.45 -0.81
CA PRO A 520 6.80 17.06 -1.22
C PRO A 520 7.24 16.78 -2.66
N ASP A 521 7.75 15.57 -2.88
CA ASP A 521 8.02 15.03 -4.22
C ASP A 521 6.76 14.39 -4.84
N GLU A 522 6.89 13.80 -6.02
CA GLU A 522 5.78 13.12 -6.72
C GLU A 522 5.14 11.97 -5.91
N SER A 523 5.89 11.40 -4.96
CA SER A 523 5.39 10.37 -4.04
C SER A 523 4.69 10.94 -2.81
N GLY A 524 4.56 12.25 -2.69
CA GLY A 524 3.97 12.95 -1.54
C GLY A 524 4.91 13.09 -0.34
N ARG A 525 6.16 12.56 -0.40
CA ARG A 525 7.13 12.66 0.68
C ARG A 525 8.01 13.90 0.51
N ARG A 526 8.30 14.60 1.60
CA ARG A 526 9.13 15.82 1.60
C ARG A 526 10.54 15.52 1.07
N ARG A 527 11.04 16.39 0.17
CA ARG A 527 12.37 16.25 -0.45
C ARG A 527 13.45 16.53 0.58
N PRO A 528 14.46 15.65 0.75
CA PRO A 528 15.60 15.96 1.59
C PRO A 528 16.55 16.92 0.89
N ILE A 529 16.92 18.03 1.57
CA ILE A 529 17.81 19.09 1.08
C ILE A 529 19.06 19.11 1.97
N PRO A 530 20.28 18.98 1.43
CA PRO A 530 21.50 19.07 2.22
C PRO A 530 21.65 20.43 2.93
N VAL A 531 22.07 20.41 4.21
CA VAL A 531 22.40 21.60 4.97
C VAL A 531 23.89 21.90 4.78
N PRO A 532 24.27 23.00 4.12
CA PRO A 532 25.67 23.33 3.89
C PRO A 532 26.45 23.51 5.20
N GLY A 533 27.70 23.01 5.24
CA GLY A 533 28.57 23.12 6.41
C GLY A 533 28.21 22.23 7.60
N SER A 534 27.34 21.25 7.36
CA SER A 534 26.91 20.28 8.40
C SER A 534 27.57 18.92 8.28
N GLU A 535 28.65 18.84 7.51
CA GLU A 535 29.38 17.61 7.26
C GLU A 535 30.06 17.11 8.54
N PHE A 536 29.99 15.79 8.76
CA PHE A 536 30.66 15.14 9.87
C PHE A 536 31.10 13.72 9.50
N PHE A 537 32.05 13.19 10.24
CA PHE A 537 32.53 11.82 10.07
C PHE A 537 31.84 10.89 11.08
N ALA A 538 31.32 9.77 10.59
CA ALA A 538 30.76 8.70 11.40
C ALA A 538 31.62 7.45 11.24
N GLU A 539 32.23 7.02 12.33
CA GLU A 539 33.08 5.83 12.36
C GLU A 539 32.23 4.56 12.13
N ALA A 540 32.70 3.70 11.26
CA ALA A 540 32.10 2.38 11.00
C ALA A 540 33.19 1.45 10.44
N ASP A 541 33.07 0.19 10.76
CA ASP A 541 33.92 -0.88 10.20
C ASP A 541 33.10 -1.83 9.30
N THR A 542 31.80 -1.62 9.24
CA THR A 542 30.88 -2.27 8.31
C THR A 542 29.86 -1.27 7.79
N VAL A 543 29.63 -1.23 6.48
CA VAL A 543 28.62 -0.39 5.82
C VAL A 543 27.68 -1.28 5.01
N ILE A 544 26.37 -1.12 5.23
CA ILE A 544 25.33 -1.85 4.51
C ILE A 544 24.42 -0.87 3.78
N ALA A 545 24.45 -0.91 2.43
CA ALA A 545 23.64 -0.06 1.58
C ALA A 545 22.27 -0.69 1.31
N ALA A 546 21.18 -0.10 1.85
CA ALA A 546 19.81 -0.58 1.78
C ALA A 546 18.86 0.51 1.24
N VAL A 547 19.19 1.07 0.06
CA VAL A 547 18.51 2.24 -0.53
C VAL A 547 17.46 1.90 -1.59
N GLY A 548 17.19 0.63 -1.83
CA GLY A 548 16.15 0.16 -2.73
C GLY A 548 16.54 -1.08 -3.51
N GLN A 549 15.59 -1.58 -4.29
CA GLN A 549 15.70 -2.77 -5.14
C GLN A 549 15.18 -2.45 -6.53
N ALA A 550 15.56 -3.23 -7.51
CA ALA A 550 15.07 -3.17 -8.88
C ALA A 550 14.94 -4.59 -9.46
N PRO A 551 14.09 -4.80 -10.46
CA PRO A 551 14.09 -6.01 -11.26
C PRO A 551 15.46 -6.24 -11.91
N ASP A 552 15.81 -7.50 -12.11
CA ASP A 552 16.97 -7.89 -12.90
C ASP A 552 16.48 -8.49 -14.22
N LEU A 553 16.68 -7.75 -15.30
CA LEU A 553 16.30 -8.18 -16.64
C LEU A 553 17.46 -8.85 -17.41
N SER A 554 18.62 -9.04 -16.77
CA SER A 554 19.83 -9.59 -17.43
C SER A 554 19.69 -11.03 -17.89
N PHE A 555 18.71 -11.76 -17.36
CA PHE A 555 18.40 -13.13 -17.77
C PHE A 555 17.60 -13.20 -19.08
N LEU A 556 16.96 -12.13 -19.51
CA LEU A 556 16.29 -12.06 -20.81
C LEU A 556 17.32 -11.82 -21.91
N PRO A 557 17.21 -12.47 -23.08
CA PRO A 557 18.05 -12.21 -24.23
C PRO A 557 18.07 -10.71 -24.61
N VAL A 558 19.19 -10.25 -25.15
CA VAL A 558 19.35 -8.84 -25.56
C VAL A 558 18.36 -8.46 -26.66
N ASP A 559 18.03 -9.40 -27.52
CA ASP A 559 17.08 -9.32 -28.63
C ASP A 559 15.66 -9.76 -28.25
N SER A 560 15.37 -9.92 -26.97
CA SER A 560 14.02 -10.27 -26.49
C SER A 560 13.00 -9.22 -26.95
N GLU A 561 11.89 -9.69 -27.53
CA GLU A 561 10.78 -8.85 -28.01
C GLU A 561 9.98 -8.20 -26.86
N LEU A 562 10.21 -8.59 -25.60
CA LEU A 562 9.48 -8.08 -24.44
C LEU A 562 9.78 -6.58 -24.23
N GLU A 563 8.74 -5.76 -24.27
CA GLU A 563 8.84 -4.32 -24.06
C GLU A 563 9.18 -3.96 -22.61
N ARG A 564 10.07 -2.96 -22.45
CA ARG A 564 10.59 -2.51 -21.15
C ARG A 564 10.23 -1.04 -20.90
N THR A 565 9.94 -0.73 -19.66
CA THR A 565 9.75 0.67 -19.23
C THR A 565 11.11 1.37 -19.06
N ARG A 566 11.10 2.69 -18.94
CA ARG A 566 12.29 3.49 -18.60
C ARG A 566 12.91 3.13 -17.24
N TRP A 567 12.17 2.39 -16.39
CA TRP A 567 12.59 1.95 -15.06
C TRP A 567 13.12 0.53 -15.04
N GLU A 568 13.40 -0.07 -16.20
CA GLU A 568 13.83 -1.46 -16.32
C GLU A 568 12.82 -2.46 -15.69
N THR A 569 11.52 -2.24 -15.90
CA THR A 569 10.45 -3.21 -15.62
C THR A 569 9.77 -3.60 -16.92
N LEU A 570 9.03 -4.71 -16.96
CA LEU A 570 8.27 -5.07 -18.16
C LEU A 570 7.01 -4.24 -18.32
N VAL A 571 6.67 -3.93 -19.58
CA VAL A 571 5.37 -3.34 -19.94
C VAL A 571 4.33 -4.45 -20.01
N VAL A 572 3.21 -4.24 -19.32
CA VAL A 572 2.07 -5.16 -19.34
C VAL A 572 0.75 -4.38 -19.44
N ASP A 573 -0.28 -5.01 -19.96
CA ASP A 573 -1.64 -4.51 -19.83
C ASP A 573 -2.07 -4.53 -18.36
N SER A 574 -2.56 -3.42 -17.84
CA SER A 574 -2.86 -3.24 -16.41
C SER A 574 -4.00 -4.13 -15.90
N ASN A 575 -4.88 -4.61 -16.76
CA ASN A 575 -6.00 -5.49 -16.41
C ASN A 575 -5.63 -6.96 -16.52
N THR A 576 -5.03 -7.35 -17.64
CA THR A 576 -4.76 -8.76 -17.99
C THR A 576 -3.35 -9.23 -17.60
N LEU A 577 -2.44 -8.30 -17.26
CA LEU A 577 -1.01 -8.57 -17.06
C LEU A 577 -0.32 -9.23 -18.27
N ALA A 578 -0.95 -9.19 -19.46
CA ALA A 578 -0.36 -9.67 -20.71
C ALA A 578 0.75 -8.72 -21.17
N THR A 579 1.85 -9.27 -21.64
CA THR A 579 2.93 -8.54 -22.32
C THR A 579 2.54 -8.29 -23.78
N ASN A 580 3.43 -7.65 -24.55
CA ASN A 580 3.31 -7.53 -26.00
C ASN A 580 3.54 -8.86 -26.75
N VAL A 581 4.03 -9.91 -26.07
CA VAL A 581 4.26 -11.24 -26.66
C VAL A 581 3.09 -12.16 -26.31
N GLU A 582 2.44 -12.72 -27.34
CA GLU A 582 1.26 -13.56 -27.17
C GLU A 582 1.52 -14.77 -26.25
N GLY A 583 0.63 -15.01 -25.29
CA GLY A 583 0.73 -16.11 -24.32
C GLY A 583 1.76 -15.86 -23.21
N VAL A 584 2.40 -14.68 -23.18
CA VAL A 584 3.35 -14.31 -22.13
C VAL A 584 2.76 -13.21 -21.23
N PHE A 585 2.76 -13.47 -19.93
CA PHE A 585 2.26 -12.58 -18.87
C PHE A 585 3.38 -12.26 -17.90
N ALA A 586 3.29 -11.12 -17.22
CA ALA A 586 4.23 -10.78 -16.15
C ALA A 586 3.55 -10.05 -14.99
N GLY A 587 4.10 -10.18 -13.78
CA GLY A 587 3.50 -9.55 -12.61
C GLY A 587 4.37 -9.52 -11.37
N GLY A 588 3.82 -8.93 -10.29
CA GLY A 588 4.51 -8.70 -9.03
C GLY A 588 5.64 -7.67 -9.16
N ASP A 589 6.63 -7.75 -8.27
CA ASP A 589 7.74 -6.79 -8.20
C ASP A 589 8.54 -6.67 -9.52
N PHE A 590 8.42 -7.64 -10.41
CA PHE A 590 9.06 -7.63 -11.71
C PHE A 590 8.45 -6.59 -12.68
N VAL A 591 7.20 -6.21 -12.43
CA VAL A 591 6.44 -5.21 -13.20
C VAL A 591 6.29 -3.90 -12.44
N THR A 592 5.89 -3.98 -11.15
CA THR A 592 5.57 -2.79 -10.35
C THR A 592 6.76 -2.21 -9.60
N GLY A 593 7.88 -2.92 -9.55
CA GLY A 593 8.94 -2.67 -8.57
C GLY A 593 8.61 -3.29 -7.19
N PRO A 594 9.53 -3.16 -6.20
CA PRO A 594 9.38 -3.78 -4.91
C PRO A 594 8.10 -3.35 -4.19
N GLY A 595 7.29 -4.33 -3.76
CA GLY A 595 6.02 -4.13 -3.08
C GLY A 595 5.85 -5.01 -1.84
N MET A 596 4.63 -5.07 -1.32
CA MET A 596 4.29 -5.87 -0.15
C MET A 596 3.86 -7.29 -0.53
N VAL A 597 4.08 -8.27 0.36
CA VAL A 597 3.74 -9.68 0.10
C VAL A 597 2.28 -9.88 -0.35
N ILE A 598 1.35 -9.17 0.25
CA ILE A 598 -0.08 -9.33 -0.07
C ILE A 598 -0.43 -8.77 -1.45
N GLU A 599 0.30 -7.76 -1.93
CA GLU A 599 0.18 -7.21 -3.28
C GLU A 599 0.76 -8.17 -4.32
N ALA A 600 1.90 -8.79 -3.98
CA ALA A 600 2.51 -9.84 -4.79
C ALA A 600 1.56 -11.05 -4.98
N ILE A 601 0.88 -11.48 -3.92
CA ILE A 601 -0.15 -12.53 -3.97
C ILE A 601 -1.34 -12.09 -4.83
N ALA A 602 -1.78 -10.84 -4.69
CA ALA A 602 -2.88 -10.29 -5.50
C ALA A 602 -2.53 -10.27 -7.00
N ALA A 603 -1.29 -9.89 -7.35
CA ALA A 603 -0.80 -9.95 -8.72
C ALA A 603 -0.81 -11.38 -9.28
N GLY A 604 -0.33 -12.36 -8.49
CA GLY A 604 -0.36 -13.78 -8.87
C GLY A 604 -1.79 -14.30 -9.09
N ARG A 605 -2.71 -13.93 -8.22
CA ARG A 605 -4.13 -14.30 -8.37
C ARG A 605 -4.77 -13.62 -9.59
N ARG A 606 -4.46 -12.35 -9.85
CA ARG A 606 -4.92 -11.65 -11.08
C ARG A 606 -4.39 -12.34 -12.33
N ALA A 607 -3.11 -12.71 -12.34
CA ALA A 607 -2.49 -13.44 -13.45
C ALA A 607 -3.19 -14.77 -13.69
N SER A 608 -3.52 -15.54 -12.65
CA SER A 608 -4.22 -16.83 -12.83
C SER A 608 -5.58 -16.66 -13.51
N ILE A 609 -6.36 -15.63 -13.15
CA ILE A 609 -7.64 -15.33 -13.79
C ILE A 609 -7.43 -14.88 -15.24
N ALA A 610 -6.43 -14.04 -15.50
CA ALA A 610 -6.12 -13.55 -16.84
C ALA A 610 -5.69 -14.68 -17.77
N ILE A 611 -4.83 -15.58 -17.30
CA ILE A 611 -4.37 -16.75 -18.04
C ILE A 611 -5.52 -17.73 -18.31
N ASP A 612 -6.38 -17.99 -17.31
CA ASP A 612 -7.57 -18.84 -17.52
C ASP A 612 -8.48 -18.27 -18.61
N LYS A 613 -8.74 -16.96 -18.59
CA LYS A 613 -9.51 -16.29 -19.64
C LYS A 613 -8.85 -16.38 -21.02
N TYR A 614 -7.54 -16.14 -21.10
CA TYR A 614 -6.78 -16.26 -22.34
C TYR A 614 -6.88 -17.65 -22.94
N LEU A 615 -6.64 -18.69 -22.15
CA LEU A 615 -6.67 -20.08 -22.58
C LEU A 615 -8.09 -20.56 -22.99
N ASN A 616 -9.13 -19.97 -22.37
CA ASN A 616 -10.53 -20.22 -22.74
C ASN A 616 -11.06 -19.26 -23.82
N LYS A 617 -10.23 -18.37 -24.38
CA LYS A 617 -10.60 -17.36 -25.38
C LYS A 617 -11.73 -16.42 -24.90
N ASP A 618 -11.78 -16.15 -23.60
CA ASP A 618 -12.70 -15.20 -22.97
C ASP A 618 -12.07 -13.81 -22.92
N SER A 619 -12.60 -12.88 -23.71
CA SER A 619 -12.14 -11.49 -23.79
C SER A 619 -12.78 -10.59 -22.73
N SER A 620 -13.59 -11.11 -21.80
CA SER A 620 -14.20 -10.31 -20.75
C SER A 620 -13.13 -9.79 -19.76
N ARG A 621 -13.44 -8.66 -19.11
CA ARG A 621 -12.52 -8.03 -18.15
C ARG A 621 -12.16 -8.97 -16.98
N VAL A 622 -10.93 -8.89 -16.51
CA VAL A 622 -10.48 -9.59 -15.29
C VAL A 622 -11.10 -8.91 -14.07
N GLU A 623 -11.93 -9.62 -13.34
CA GLU A 623 -12.58 -9.14 -12.12
C GLU A 623 -12.06 -9.90 -10.89
N MET A 624 -11.44 -9.17 -9.96
CA MET A 624 -10.90 -9.74 -8.71
C MET A 624 -11.97 -9.94 -7.63
N TYR A 625 -13.07 -9.19 -7.72
CA TYR A 625 -14.14 -9.16 -6.72
C TYR A 625 -15.48 -9.50 -7.36
N ASP A 626 -16.17 -10.49 -6.80
CA ASP A 626 -17.56 -10.81 -7.18
C ASP A 626 -18.50 -10.19 -6.14
N LEU A 627 -19.04 -9.01 -6.47
CA LEU A 627 -20.01 -8.31 -5.63
C LEU A 627 -21.40 -8.97 -5.61
N LYS A 628 -21.66 -9.92 -6.52
CA LYS A 628 -22.96 -10.60 -6.63
C LYS A 628 -23.15 -11.68 -5.57
N LYS A 629 -22.06 -12.15 -4.93
CA LYS A 629 -22.13 -13.14 -3.85
C LYS A 629 -22.26 -12.49 -2.47
N ARG A 630 -23.24 -11.63 -2.30
CA ARG A 630 -23.70 -11.19 -0.98
C ARG A 630 -24.63 -12.28 -0.42
N VAL A 631 -24.05 -13.39 0.00
CA VAL A 631 -24.80 -14.39 0.78
C VAL A 631 -24.66 -13.98 2.24
N ILE A 632 -25.73 -13.41 2.77
CA ILE A 632 -25.87 -13.19 4.22
C ILE A 632 -26.25 -14.54 4.82
N GLU A 633 -25.26 -15.33 5.21
CA GLU A 633 -25.46 -16.52 6.05
C GLU A 633 -25.30 -16.10 7.50
N GLY A 634 -26.39 -15.98 8.21
CA GLY A 634 -26.42 -15.73 9.66
C GLY A 634 -27.46 -14.68 10.07
N THR A 635 -28.25 -14.99 11.06
CA THR A 635 -29.12 -14.03 11.74
C THR A 635 -28.30 -13.25 12.76
N VAL A 636 -28.21 -11.94 12.57
CA VAL A 636 -27.71 -11.04 13.61
C VAL A 636 -28.85 -10.84 14.62
N THR A 637 -28.71 -11.40 15.81
CA THR A 637 -29.49 -10.90 16.95
C THR A 637 -28.76 -9.65 17.46
N THR A 638 -29.09 -8.49 16.92
CA THR A 638 -28.73 -7.23 17.53
C THR A 638 -29.68 -6.98 18.69
N GLU A 639 -29.43 -7.61 19.82
CA GLU A 639 -29.74 -6.94 21.08
C GLU A 639 -28.62 -5.89 21.24
N ALA A 640 -29.01 -4.64 21.00
CA ALA A 640 -28.17 -3.50 21.33
C ALA A 640 -28.00 -3.50 22.84
N ASP A 641 -26.91 -4.06 23.31
CA ASP A 641 -26.52 -3.95 24.72
C ASP A 641 -26.07 -2.50 24.92
N GLU A 642 -26.89 -1.74 25.67
CA GLU A 642 -26.63 -0.32 25.95
C GLU A 642 -25.41 -0.10 26.87
N SER A 643 -24.76 -1.16 27.33
CA SER A 643 -23.54 -1.13 28.14
C SER A 643 -22.31 -1.54 27.33
N TRP A 644 -21.89 -0.68 26.40
CA TRP A 644 -20.64 -0.91 25.67
C TRP A 644 -19.44 -0.62 26.58
N GLU A 645 -18.61 -1.63 26.85
CA GLU A 645 -17.35 -1.48 27.55
C GLU A 645 -16.17 -1.47 26.56
N GLU A 646 -15.23 -0.51 26.75
CA GLU A 646 -13.97 -0.49 26.01
C GLU A 646 -13.22 -1.82 26.25
N GLN A 647 -12.90 -2.51 25.17
CA GLN A 647 -12.10 -3.73 25.18
C GLN A 647 -10.80 -3.46 24.43
N PRO A 648 -9.67 -3.24 25.12
CA PRO A 648 -8.41 -2.95 24.46
C PRO A 648 -7.96 -4.14 23.58
N ARG A 649 -7.28 -3.81 22.49
CA ARG A 649 -6.66 -4.80 21.61
C ARG A 649 -5.67 -5.67 22.38
N LEU A 650 -5.72 -6.96 22.15
CA LEU A 650 -4.76 -7.91 22.73
C LEU A 650 -3.47 -7.90 21.91
N SER A 651 -2.33 -7.91 22.60
CA SER A 651 -1.00 -7.90 21.98
C SER A 651 -0.37 -9.29 22.04
N VAL A 652 0.37 -9.65 20.98
CA VAL A 652 1.17 -10.87 20.99
C VAL A 652 2.35 -10.72 21.95
N PRO A 653 2.71 -11.79 22.68
CA PRO A 653 3.94 -11.78 23.46
C PRO A 653 5.17 -11.66 22.58
N LEU A 654 6.18 -10.92 23.04
CA LEU A 654 7.46 -10.78 22.36
C LEU A 654 8.57 -11.46 23.16
N LEU A 655 9.56 -12.00 22.47
CA LEU A 655 10.80 -12.39 23.13
C LEU A 655 11.44 -11.14 23.78
N PRO A 656 11.96 -11.25 25.03
CA PRO A 656 12.64 -10.16 25.70
C PRO A 656 13.82 -9.62 24.87
N PRO A 657 14.07 -8.29 24.87
CA PRO A 657 15.11 -7.66 24.05
C PRO A 657 16.50 -8.28 24.22
N ASP A 658 16.87 -8.66 25.44
CA ASP A 658 18.18 -9.27 25.73
C ASP A 658 18.34 -10.67 25.11
N LYS A 659 17.27 -11.42 24.96
CA LYS A 659 17.30 -12.71 24.29
C LYS A 659 17.28 -12.54 22.76
N ARG A 660 16.34 -11.76 22.23
CA ARG A 660 16.11 -11.64 20.79
C ARG A 660 17.26 -11.02 20.01
N LYS A 661 18.09 -10.18 20.63
CA LYS A 661 19.26 -9.57 19.96
C LYS A 661 20.48 -10.50 19.84
N THR A 662 20.45 -11.69 20.43
CA THR A 662 21.59 -12.63 20.46
C THR A 662 21.35 -13.92 19.67
N ASN A 663 20.14 -14.12 19.13
CA ASN A 663 19.76 -15.30 18.34
C ASN A 663 18.84 -14.92 17.18
N PHE A 664 18.47 -15.90 16.37
CA PHE A 664 17.55 -15.74 15.23
C PHE A 664 16.18 -16.36 15.49
N ASP A 665 15.84 -16.65 16.75
CA ASP A 665 14.52 -17.15 17.13
C ASP A 665 13.43 -16.11 16.78
N GLU A 666 12.23 -16.59 16.46
CA GLU A 666 11.11 -15.76 16.10
C GLU A 666 10.75 -14.80 17.25
N VAL A 667 10.73 -13.50 16.95
CA VAL A 667 10.58 -12.43 17.95
C VAL A 667 9.12 -12.28 18.41
N GLU A 668 8.17 -12.25 17.46
CA GLU A 668 6.75 -12.20 17.77
C GLU A 668 6.25 -13.62 18.03
N LEU A 669 5.66 -13.87 19.21
CA LEU A 669 5.08 -15.15 19.54
C LEU A 669 3.61 -15.22 19.10
N CYS A 670 3.00 -16.40 19.11
CA CYS A 670 1.60 -16.57 18.72
C CYS A 670 0.65 -16.29 19.89
N PHE A 671 -0.62 -15.95 19.60
CA PHE A 671 -1.69 -15.99 20.59
C PHE A 671 -1.91 -17.41 21.13
N SER A 672 -2.31 -17.52 22.40
CA SER A 672 -2.97 -18.71 22.89
C SER A 672 -4.38 -18.83 22.31
N GLU A 673 -4.97 -20.02 22.37
CA GLU A 673 -6.32 -20.27 21.89
C GLU A 673 -7.35 -19.36 22.56
N GLU A 674 -7.29 -19.23 23.90
CA GLU A 674 -8.15 -18.33 24.67
C GLU A 674 -8.00 -16.87 24.24
N THR A 675 -6.75 -16.41 24.04
CA THR A 675 -6.45 -15.05 23.60
C THR A 675 -7.00 -14.81 22.22
N ALA A 676 -6.83 -15.76 21.30
CA ALA A 676 -7.31 -15.63 19.92
C ALA A 676 -8.84 -15.57 19.85
N GLN A 677 -9.56 -16.44 20.57
CA GLN A 677 -11.02 -16.40 20.64
C GLN A 677 -11.54 -15.09 21.24
N ARG A 678 -10.90 -14.61 22.31
CA ARG A 678 -11.28 -13.35 22.96
C ARG A 678 -11.06 -12.16 22.02
N GLU A 679 -9.93 -12.09 21.33
CA GLU A 679 -9.66 -11.04 20.35
C GLU A 679 -10.61 -11.12 19.15
N ALA A 680 -10.93 -12.31 18.67
CA ALA A 680 -11.86 -12.51 17.56
C ALA A 680 -13.27 -12.03 17.88
N LYS A 681 -13.74 -12.18 19.13
CA LYS A 681 -15.06 -11.70 19.60
C LYS A 681 -15.20 -10.17 19.62
N ARG A 682 -14.10 -9.42 19.48
CA ARG A 682 -14.14 -7.95 19.31
C ARG A 682 -14.62 -7.52 17.92
N CYS A 683 -14.73 -8.43 16.96
CA CYS A 683 -15.16 -8.12 15.59
C CYS A 683 -16.64 -7.69 15.54
N LEU A 684 -16.90 -6.51 14.94
CA LEU A 684 -18.25 -5.94 14.80
C LEU A 684 -19.11 -6.63 13.74
N ARG A 685 -18.58 -7.59 12.97
CA ARG A 685 -19.30 -8.27 11.88
C ARG A 685 -19.93 -7.27 10.88
N CYS A 686 -19.15 -6.30 10.43
CA CYS A 686 -19.60 -5.27 9.46
C CYS A 686 -20.09 -5.85 8.12
N ASP A 687 -19.82 -7.12 7.85
CA ASP A 687 -20.34 -7.87 6.70
C ASP A 687 -21.85 -8.17 6.81
N LEU A 688 -22.41 -8.10 7.99
CA LEU A 688 -23.82 -8.35 8.29
C LEU A 688 -24.65 -7.06 8.36
N GLU A 689 -24.00 -5.89 8.40
CA GLU A 689 -24.69 -4.59 8.30
C GLU A 689 -25.26 -4.41 6.87
N THR A 690 -26.57 -4.17 6.73
CA THR A 690 -27.29 -3.96 5.47
C THR A 690 -27.49 -2.48 5.17
#